data_e62be17a38cd1138999b9690ad16d800
#
_entry.id   e62be17a38cd1138999b9690ad16d800
#
_cell.length_a   1.000
_cell.length_b   1.000
_cell.length_c   1.000
_cell.angle_alpha   90.00
_cell.angle_beta   90.00
_cell.angle_gamma   90.00
#
_symmetry.space_group_name_H-M   'P 1'
#
loop_
_entity.id
_entity.type
_entity.pdbx_description
1 polymer ?
#
loop_
_entity_poly.entity_id
_entity_poly.type
_entity_poly.pdbx_seq_one_letter_code
_entity_poly.pdbx_strand_id
1 'polypeptide(L)'
;MIAAVGIKRLGYIAAALAAVGIGILVILPFLVSADAVREAVKAEIRAVTGLDPVLRGAASVSLFPTGSVSFDDVSLGDNRTGAPALTAERVVARLRFFPFLAGRIEIADVSLVRPTIAIVFNADRSSNWSGHIDTLAQNLKPSPGRTASFSEIRIEDGTVILRDQAYRVVETLSNVEFSLAWPAISKSFAATGRFAWHDEPIDATFSFTDFVAALHGDKSGLKVRLGGAPFKFAFDGYISYRPTLKMEGTLAADTASLRETLRWAGQQTPPGGGFERFALKAQANVVGGTIGLSGVNVELDGNSGEGVLTFDGRQTLQGTLAAESLDLTPYVSTVRFLTGGERGWDMKPIELDGLEGIDVDLRLSAARVTVANARLGRTGVVANLRGGDLSVTVGESQAFGGVLKGTFGLARSPAGADFKAQLQFTNVDLEQCLGELFGIRKLEGKGNLGFAIESSGGSVFDLTKALNGTAGLTSRKGAIAGLNVEQLLRRIERRPLSGGGEFRTGKTPYESLTVNLKITQGVANVDDVRMEGPGVGLALTGSASIPARELDLRGTASLLSNANSAAPAFELPFMVQGPWDDPIMLPDPQSRIQRSGAAAPLLDAIRNRDSRDAVRSVIERFAAPAQSAAPAESAPALAGSSAAVGGAPSPADVTAAPAEPAQNTPPTAR
;
A
#
# COMPACT_ATOMS: atom_id res chain seq x y z
N MET A 1 14.50 70.26 64.81
CA MET A 1 15.87 69.66 64.55
C MET A 1 16.08 68.28 65.06
N ILE A 2 15.14 67.65 65.79
CA ILE A 2 15.31 66.28 66.41
C ILE A 2 14.87 65.15 65.45
N ALA A 3 14.00 65.43 64.46
CA ALA A 3 13.50 64.37 63.52
C ALA A 3 14.53 64.03 62.44
N ALA A 4 15.39 64.92 61.99
CA ALA A 4 16.37 64.72 60.93
C ALA A 4 17.59 63.86 61.33
N VAL A 5 17.89 63.78 62.64
CA VAL A 5 18.97 62.95 63.16
C VAL A 5 18.55 61.51 63.30
N GLY A 6 17.26 61.25 63.57
CA GLY A 6 16.69 59.85 63.61
C GLY A 6 16.70 59.16 62.27
N ILE A 7 16.36 59.82 61.21
CA ILE A 7 16.32 59.29 59.84
C ILE A 7 17.72 58.91 59.34
N LYS A 8 18.74 59.76 59.62
CA LYS A 8 20.12 59.42 59.23
C LYS A 8 20.69 58.23 60.00
N ARG A 9 20.35 58.07 61.31
CA ARG A 9 20.73 56.89 62.10
C ARG A 9 20.03 55.61 61.64
N LEU A 10 18.75 55.68 61.24
CA LEU A 10 18.01 54.57 60.64
C LEU A 10 18.62 54.15 59.29
N GLY A 11 19.05 55.11 58.49
CA GLY A 11 19.74 54.87 57.20
C GLY A 11 21.11 54.18 57.40
N TYR A 12 21.90 54.59 58.42
CA TYR A 12 23.16 53.89 58.73
C TYR A 12 22.97 52.49 59.30
N ILE A 13 21.93 52.25 60.07
CA ILE A 13 21.58 50.92 60.55
C ILE A 13 21.13 50.03 59.39
N ALA A 14 20.30 50.55 58.51
CA ALA A 14 19.87 49.82 57.31
C ALA A 14 21.05 49.51 56.36
N ALA A 15 21.96 50.48 56.18
CA ALA A 15 23.18 50.27 55.36
C ALA A 15 24.15 49.28 56.03
N ALA A 16 24.30 49.30 57.35
CA ALA A 16 25.12 48.33 58.09
C ALA A 16 24.51 46.91 58.01
N LEU A 17 23.19 46.76 58.18
CA LEU A 17 22.50 45.50 58.00
C LEU A 17 22.60 44.96 56.57
N ALA A 18 22.50 45.84 55.58
CA ALA A 18 22.70 45.47 54.18
C ALA A 18 24.17 45.07 53.93
N ALA A 19 25.15 45.76 54.49
CA ALA A 19 26.58 45.42 54.37
C ALA A 19 26.91 44.10 55.09
N VAL A 20 26.33 43.84 56.26
CA VAL A 20 26.44 42.55 56.94
C VAL A 20 25.75 41.44 56.13
N GLY A 21 24.56 41.68 55.56
CA GLY A 21 23.86 40.74 54.68
C GLY A 21 24.67 40.43 53.43
N ILE A 22 25.26 41.44 52.80
CA ILE A 22 26.17 41.26 51.66
C ILE A 22 27.44 40.51 52.06
N GLY A 23 28.02 40.85 53.25
CA GLY A 23 29.19 40.17 53.78
C GLY A 23 28.94 38.70 54.06
N ILE A 24 27.80 38.36 54.65
CA ILE A 24 27.36 36.97 54.86
C ILE A 24 27.17 36.25 53.50
N LEU A 25 26.55 36.92 52.52
CA LEU A 25 26.35 36.38 51.19
C LEU A 25 27.67 36.10 50.43
N VAL A 26 28.70 36.89 50.67
CA VAL A 26 30.04 36.73 50.09
C VAL A 26 30.86 35.67 50.81
N ILE A 27 30.69 35.49 52.12
CA ILE A 27 31.46 34.53 52.94
C ILE A 27 30.83 33.14 52.93
N LEU A 28 29.51 33.05 52.77
CA LEU A 28 28.77 31.79 52.77
C LEU A 28 29.30 30.76 51.73
N PRO A 29 29.71 31.13 50.51
CA PRO A 29 30.29 30.19 49.54
C PRO A 29 31.60 29.53 50.01
N PHE A 30 32.36 30.23 50.80
CA PHE A 30 33.66 29.74 51.33
C PHE A 30 33.52 28.84 52.55
N LEU A 31 32.35 28.82 53.20
CA LEU A 31 32.05 27.97 54.38
C LEU A 31 31.43 26.63 54.01
N VAL A 32 30.86 26.52 52.81
CA VAL A 32 30.23 25.25 52.36
C VAL A 32 31.25 24.47 51.53
N SER A 33 31.76 23.37 52.10
CA SER A 33 32.68 22.52 51.34
C SER A 33 31.94 21.82 50.21
N ALA A 34 32.51 21.82 48.98
CA ALA A 34 31.95 21.16 47.81
C ALA A 34 31.70 19.65 48.10
N ASP A 35 32.51 19.03 48.94
CA ASP A 35 32.35 17.61 49.31
C ASP A 35 31.14 17.37 50.20
N ALA A 36 30.82 18.27 51.12
CA ALA A 36 29.62 18.15 51.96
C ALA A 36 28.34 18.25 51.14
N VAL A 37 28.32 19.16 50.15
CA VAL A 37 27.20 19.31 49.19
C VAL A 37 27.11 18.08 48.31
N ARG A 38 28.24 17.56 47.82
CA ARG A 38 28.30 16.36 47.01
C ARG A 38 27.69 15.16 47.72
N GLU A 39 28.07 14.93 48.97
CA GLU A 39 27.53 13.83 49.75
C GLU A 39 26.06 14.03 50.11
N ALA A 40 25.61 15.26 50.38
CA ALA A 40 24.20 15.56 50.63
C ALA A 40 23.34 15.32 49.39
N VAL A 41 23.80 15.72 48.20
CA VAL A 41 23.08 15.47 46.92
C VAL A 41 23.08 13.98 46.59
N LYS A 42 24.19 13.26 46.77
CA LYS A 42 24.21 11.80 46.65
C LYS A 42 23.20 11.13 47.58
N ALA A 43 23.17 11.57 48.83
CA ALA A 43 22.25 11.04 49.83
C ALA A 43 20.78 11.30 49.41
N GLU A 44 20.48 12.48 48.90
CA GLU A 44 19.14 12.82 48.40
C GLU A 44 18.75 12.03 47.16
N ILE A 45 19.65 11.93 46.17
CA ILE A 45 19.42 11.09 44.96
C ILE A 45 19.19 9.63 45.37
N ARG A 46 20.03 9.09 46.29
CA ARG A 46 19.87 7.74 46.81
C ARG A 46 18.56 7.58 47.59
N ALA A 47 18.20 8.59 48.36
CA ALA A 47 16.97 8.56 49.15
C ALA A 47 15.71 8.55 48.29
N VAL A 48 15.73 9.23 47.13
CA VAL A 48 14.60 9.32 46.20
C VAL A 48 14.60 8.15 45.21
N THR A 49 15.73 7.90 44.57
CA THR A 49 15.82 6.92 43.47
C THR A 49 16.21 5.52 43.94
N GLY A 50 16.77 5.39 45.12
CA GLY A 50 17.37 4.14 45.62
C GLY A 50 18.68 3.77 44.91
N LEU A 51 19.20 4.63 44.05
CA LEU A 51 20.39 4.40 43.24
C LEU A 51 21.57 5.23 43.74
N ASP A 52 22.74 4.63 43.72
CA ASP A 52 23.99 5.34 43.99
C ASP A 52 24.51 6.04 42.75
N PRO A 53 24.47 7.40 42.68
CA PRO A 53 25.05 8.10 41.56
C PRO A 53 26.58 8.03 41.63
N VAL A 54 27.20 7.72 40.51
CA VAL A 54 28.63 7.83 40.33
C VAL A 54 28.92 9.21 39.73
N LEU A 55 29.52 10.08 40.55
CA LEU A 55 29.90 11.44 40.17
C LEU A 55 31.40 11.48 39.92
N ARG A 56 31.80 11.42 38.62
CA ARG A 56 33.23 11.35 38.26
C ARG A 56 33.84 12.72 38.08
N GLY A 57 33.03 13.69 37.63
CA GLY A 57 33.47 15.04 37.31
C GLY A 57 33.53 15.99 38.51
N ALA A 58 33.83 17.23 38.24
CA ALA A 58 33.88 18.29 39.22
C ALA A 58 32.48 18.66 39.71
N ALA A 59 32.38 18.96 41.03
CA ALA A 59 31.20 19.60 41.59
C ALA A 59 31.44 21.10 41.67
N SER A 60 30.51 21.89 41.14
CA SER A 60 30.53 23.35 41.25
C SER A 60 29.28 23.84 41.98
N VAL A 61 29.47 24.78 42.91
CA VAL A 61 28.40 25.37 43.68
C VAL A 61 28.33 26.86 43.37
N SER A 62 27.17 27.32 42.88
CA SER A 62 26.88 28.73 42.65
C SER A 62 25.75 29.14 43.60
N LEU A 63 26.00 30.17 44.43
CA LEU A 63 25.01 30.61 45.42
C LEU A 63 24.21 31.84 44.96
N PHE A 64 24.68 32.55 43.93
CA PHE A 64 24.03 33.74 43.44
C PHE A 64 23.96 33.74 41.88
N PRO A 65 22.85 34.16 41.24
CA PRO A 65 21.62 34.74 41.81
C PRO A 65 20.65 33.68 42.37
N THR A 66 20.78 32.43 41.98
CA THR A 66 19.98 31.29 42.48
C THR A 66 20.95 30.21 42.96
N GLY A 67 20.77 29.71 44.19
CA GLY A 67 21.58 28.60 44.67
C GLY A 67 21.47 27.38 43.72
N SER A 68 22.59 26.98 43.13
CA SER A 68 22.64 25.80 42.27
C SER A 68 23.91 24.99 42.51
N VAL A 69 23.78 23.69 42.33
CA VAL A 69 24.90 22.76 42.39
C VAL A 69 24.93 22.00 41.07
N SER A 70 26.07 21.99 40.43
CA SER A 70 26.23 21.18 39.21
C SER A 70 27.29 20.12 39.40
N PHE A 71 27.04 18.97 38.78
CA PHE A 71 27.94 17.83 38.71
C PHE A 71 28.18 17.48 37.25
N ASP A 72 29.42 17.36 36.86
CA ASP A 72 29.78 16.90 35.53
C ASP A 72 30.03 15.38 35.56
N ASP A 73 29.84 14.69 34.44
CA ASP A 73 30.03 13.24 34.24
C ASP A 73 29.30 12.40 35.28
N VAL A 74 27.98 12.44 35.24
CA VAL A 74 27.11 11.70 36.17
C VAL A 74 26.63 10.44 35.49
N SER A 75 26.75 9.30 36.21
CA SER A 75 26.16 8.04 35.76
C SER A 75 25.31 7.41 36.86
N LEU A 76 24.16 6.84 36.44
CA LEU A 76 23.21 6.13 37.29
C LEU A 76 23.01 4.70 36.76
N GLY A 77 23.03 3.72 37.65
CA GLY A 77 22.83 2.31 37.32
C GLY A 77 24.03 1.44 37.63
N ASP A 78 23.82 0.13 37.65
CA ASP A 78 24.82 -0.82 38.10
C ASP A 78 25.89 -1.08 37.02
N ASN A 79 27.12 -0.71 37.32
CA ASN A 79 28.30 -1.04 36.49
C ASN A 79 28.62 -2.55 36.45
N ARG A 80 27.89 -3.40 37.21
CA ARG A 80 28.13 -4.84 37.29
C ARG A 80 27.52 -5.62 36.14
N THR A 81 26.50 -5.06 35.44
CA THR A 81 25.75 -5.74 34.38
C THR A 81 25.98 -5.18 33.00
N GLY A 82 26.81 -4.15 32.82
CA GLY A 82 27.07 -3.55 31.51
C GLY A 82 26.99 -2.03 31.50
N ALA A 83 26.49 -1.44 30.42
CA ALA A 83 26.38 -0.01 30.28
C ALA A 83 25.40 0.60 31.32
N PRO A 84 25.70 1.80 31.89
CA PRO A 84 24.82 2.48 32.82
C PRO A 84 23.47 2.77 32.19
N ALA A 85 22.42 2.69 33.01
CA ALA A 85 21.04 2.95 32.54
C ALA A 85 20.80 4.42 32.18
N LEU A 86 21.50 5.34 32.82
CA LEU A 86 21.49 6.78 32.54
C LEU A 86 22.89 7.34 32.69
N THR A 87 23.34 8.13 31.71
CA THR A 87 24.51 9.00 31.83
C THR A 87 24.11 10.43 31.52
N ALA A 88 24.74 11.42 32.13
CA ALA A 88 24.52 12.82 31.82
C ALA A 88 25.84 13.57 31.82
N GLU A 89 26.07 14.43 30.83
CA GLU A 89 27.24 15.27 30.81
C GLU A 89 27.26 16.20 32.01
N ARG A 90 26.10 16.75 32.37
CA ARG A 90 25.94 17.60 33.56
C ARG A 90 24.56 17.43 34.18
N VAL A 91 24.54 17.41 35.50
CA VAL A 91 23.33 17.49 36.31
C VAL A 91 23.38 18.78 37.12
N VAL A 92 22.35 19.62 36.99
CA VAL A 92 22.21 20.88 37.71
C VAL A 92 21.02 20.77 38.65
N ALA A 93 21.28 20.84 39.95
CA ALA A 93 20.26 20.90 41.00
C ALA A 93 20.13 22.33 41.51
N ARG A 94 18.95 22.93 41.37
CA ARG A 94 18.65 24.24 41.96
C ARG A 94 18.11 24.06 43.36
N LEU A 95 18.63 24.88 44.30
CA LEU A 95 18.27 24.82 45.69
C LEU A 95 17.21 25.86 46.05
N ARG A 96 16.34 25.53 46.99
CA ARG A 96 15.38 26.50 47.54
C ARG A 96 16.12 27.47 48.45
N PHE A 97 16.03 28.75 48.15
CA PHE A 97 16.80 29.82 48.84
C PHE A 97 16.51 29.92 50.33
N PHE A 98 15.24 29.94 50.76
CA PHE A 98 14.88 30.09 52.18
C PHE A 98 15.25 28.91 53.06
N PRO A 99 15.00 27.64 52.69
CA PRO A 99 15.50 26.50 53.45
C PRO A 99 17.02 26.46 53.55
N PHE A 100 17.71 26.86 52.46
CA PHE A 100 19.16 26.88 52.42
C PHE A 100 19.74 27.88 53.46
N LEU A 101 19.14 29.07 53.60
CA LEU A 101 19.52 30.04 54.65
C LEU A 101 19.30 29.52 56.06
N ALA A 102 18.38 28.56 56.24
CA ALA A 102 18.13 27.88 57.50
C ALA A 102 19.02 26.63 57.72
N GLY A 103 20.01 26.41 56.85
CA GLY A 103 20.92 25.25 56.90
C GLY A 103 20.32 23.94 56.38
N ARG A 104 19.16 23.99 55.69
CA ARG A 104 18.52 22.83 55.10
C ARG A 104 18.68 22.84 53.58
N ILE A 105 19.21 21.75 53.01
CA ILE A 105 19.37 21.58 51.57
C ILE A 105 18.07 20.99 51.03
N GLU A 106 17.27 21.81 50.33
CA GLU A 106 16.07 21.38 49.63
C GLU A 106 16.23 21.68 48.14
N ILE A 107 16.07 20.67 47.29
CA ILE A 107 16.16 20.80 45.83
C ILE A 107 14.83 21.34 45.30
N ALA A 108 14.87 22.40 44.51
CA ALA A 108 13.69 22.96 43.84
C ALA A 108 13.41 22.26 42.50
N ASP A 109 14.42 22.17 41.68
CA ASP A 109 14.35 21.51 40.36
C ASP A 109 15.72 20.88 40.02
N VAL A 110 15.68 19.94 39.05
CA VAL A 110 16.85 19.24 38.55
C VAL A 110 16.84 19.30 37.01
N SER A 111 17.93 19.79 36.42
CA SER A 111 18.16 19.73 34.98
C SER A 111 19.22 18.71 34.62
N LEU A 112 18.91 17.82 33.69
CA LEU A 112 19.83 16.86 33.11
C LEU A 112 20.25 17.40 31.72
N VAL A 113 21.51 17.74 31.56
CA VAL A 113 22.07 18.28 30.34
C VAL A 113 22.73 17.14 29.54
N ARG A 114 22.33 16.98 28.31
CA ARG A 114 22.75 15.91 27.38
C ARG A 114 22.75 14.51 28.05
N PRO A 115 21.63 14.10 28.66
CA PRO A 115 21.55 12.75 29.20
C PRO A 115 21.39 11.73 28.08
N THR A 116 22.03 10.57 28.28
CA THR A 116 21.76 9.37 27.49
C THR A 116 21.04 8.36 28.38
N ILE A 117 19.80 8.01 28.02
CA ILE A 117 18.94 7.07 28.73
C ILE A 117 18.83 5.79 27.89
N ALA A 118 19.39 4.69 28.39
CA ALA A 118 19.30 3.39 27.72
C ALA A 118 18.19 2.56 28.37
N ILE A 119 17.19 2.17 27.56
CA ILE A 119 16.10 1.27 27.97
C ILE A 119 16.25 -0.02 27.17
N VAL A 120 16.55 -1.11 27.85
CA VAL A 120 16.75 -2.44 27.24
C VAL A 120 15.66 -3.36 27.74
N PHE A 121 14.86 -3.90 26.83
CA PHE A 121 13.92 -4.98 27.08
C PHE A 121 14.57 -6.31 26.72
N ASN A 122 14.64 -7.21 27.69
CA ASN A 122 15.19 -8.55 27.51
C ASN A 122 14.15 -9.49 26.86
N ALA A 123 14.58 -10.68 26.45
CA ALA A 123 13.71 -11.68 25.85
C ALA A 123 12.59 -12.17 26.78
N ASP A 124 12.79 -12.11 28.11
CA ASP A 124 11.80 -12.41 29.14
C ASP A 124 10.85 -11.25 29.45
N ARG A 125 10.93 -10.15 28.67
CA ARG A 125 10.18 -8.91 28.86
C ARG A 125 10.53 -8.11 30.12
N SER A 126 11.56 -8.46 30.85
CA SER A 126 12.14 -7.61 31.87
C SER A 126 12.90 -6.44 31.23
N SER A 127 13.05 -5.34 31.97
CA SER A 127 13.85 -4.19 31.53
C SER A 127 15.02 -3.99 32.50
N ASN A 128 16.12 -3.42 31.98
CA ASN A 128 17.22 -2.94 32.82
C ASN A 128 16.75 -1.91 33.84
N TRP A 129 15.57 -1.30 33.66
CA TRP A 129 14.95 -0.35 34.59
C TRP A 129 14.03 -1.02 35.63
N SER A 130 13.64 -2.30 35.46
CA SER A 130 12.64 -2.95 36.32
C SER A 130 12.99 -2.89 37.83
N GLY A 131 14.23 -3.24 38.21
CA GLY A 131 14.69 -3.16 39.60
C GLY A 131 14.76 -1.72 40.13
N HIS A 132 15.11 -0.77 39.28
CA HIS A 132 15.19 0.64 39.64
C HIS A 132 13.80 1.25 39.83
N ILE A 133 12.83 0.88 38.98
CA ILE A 133 11.43 1.29 39.12
C ILE A 133 10.84 0.73 40.43
N ASP A 134 11.08 -0.53 40.75
CA ASP A 134 10.60 -1.14 41.99
C ASP A 134 11.19 -0.44 43.25
N THR A 135 12.46 -0.10 43.22
CA THR A 135 13.13 0.65 44.30
C THR A 135 12.58 2.07 44.43
N LEU A 136 12.42 2.75 43.31
CA LEU A 136 11.81 4.09 43.25
C LEU A 136 10.38 4.05 43.83
N ALA A 137 9.58 3.07 43.40
CA ALA A 137 8.21 2.89 43.85
C ALA A 137 8.12 2.66 45.36
N GLN A 138 9.06 1.89 45.93
CA GLN A 138 9.12 1.68 47.37
C GLN A 138 9.51 2.95 48.14
N ASN A 139 10.48 3.72 47.65
CA ASN A 139 10.98 4.93 48.27
C ASN A 139 10.01 6.11 48.20
N LEU A 140 9.15 6.14 47.18
CA LEU A 140 8.13 7.19 46.99
C LEU A 140 6.84 6.95 47.77
N LYS A 141 6.74 5.87 48.58
CA LYS A 141 5.58 5.67 49.47
C LYS A 141 5.48 6.83 50.46
N PRO A 142 4.29 7.42 50.63
CA PRO A 142 4.09 8.47 51.60
C PRO A 142 4.48 7.97 53.00
N SER A 143 5.47 8.62 53.62
CA SER A 143 5.89 8.36 54.98
C SER A 143 5.74 9.64 55.79
N PRO A 144 5.26 9.58 57.06
CA PRO A 144 5.17 10.75 57.92
C PRO A 144 6.56 11.41 58.06
N GLY A 145 6.67 12.67 57.68
CA GLY A 145 7.91 13.45 57.77
C GLY A 145 8.83 13.48 56.57
N ARG A 146 8.48 12.80 55.44
CA ARG A 146 9.22 12.86 54.19
C ARG A 146 8.44 13.65 53.16
N THR A 147 8.81 14.91 52.96
CA THR A 147 8.35 15.69 51.83
C THR A 147 9.44 15.62 50.76
N ALA A 148 9.17 15.03 49.62
CA ALA A 148 10.07 15.14 48.50
C ALA A 148 10.15 16.62 48.06
N SER A 149 11.37 17.05 47.86
CA SER A 149 11.66 18.47 47.78
C SER A 149 11.68 19.05 46.39
N PHE A 150 11.73 18.23 45.33
CA PHE A 150 11.77 18.76 43.95
C PHE A 150 10.41 18.72 43.26
N SER A 151 10.14 19.74 42.46
CA SER A 151 8.86 19.92 41.79
C SER A 151 8.95 19.76 40.26
N GLU A 152 10.16 19.82 39.70
CA GLU A 152 10.37 19.74 38.25
C GLU A 152 11.70 19.04 37.94
N ILE A 153 11.70 18.17 36.94
CA ILE A 153 12.89 17.60 36.31
C ILE A 153 12.89 18.02 34.87
N ARG A 154 13.99 18.61 34.39
CA ARG A 154 14.18 19.01 32.98
C ARG A 154 15.21 18.13 32.31
N ILE A 155 14.93 17.76 31.10
CA ILE A 155 15.87 17.09 30.20
C ILE A 155 16.17 18.08 29.07
N GLU A 156 17.44 18.36 28.86
CA GLU A 156 17.93 19.31 27.87
C GLU A 156 18.88 18.58 26.93
N ASP A 157 18.55 18.56 25.61
CA ASP A 157 19.36 17.94 24.56
C ASP A 157 19.71 16.46 24.83
N GLY A 158 18.71 15.69 25.31
CA GLY A 158 18.90 14.30 25.68
C GLY A 158 18.82 13.32 24.51
N THR A 159 19.28 12.09 24.77
CA THR A 159 19.14 10.95 23.85
C THR A 159 18.53 9.78 24.61
N VAL A 160 17.48 9.16 24.03
CA VAL A 160 16.88 7.94 24.59
C VAL A 160 17.08 6.81 23.57
N ILE A 161 17.70 5.72 24.04
CA ILE A 161 17.98 4.54 23.23
C ILE A 161 17.10 3.40 23.73
N LEU A 162 16.18 2.96 22.89
CA LEU A 162 15.29 1.83 23.15
C LEU A 162 15.84 0.59 22.43
N ARG A 163 16.09 -0.49 23.16
CA ARG A 163 16.52 -1.77 22.59
C ARG A 163 15.58 -2.87 23.02
N ASP A 164 14.97 -3.53 22.05
CA ASP A 164 14.19 -4.73 22.29
C ASP A 164 14.92 -5.95 21.73
N GLN A 165 15.37 -6.84 22.64
CA GLN A 165 16.13 -8.03 22.25
C GLN A 165 15.25 -9.11 21.62
N ALA A 166 13.97 -9.17 21.96
CA ALA A 166 13.04 -10.15 21.40
C ALA A 166 12.72 -9.84 19.94
N TYR A 167 12.54 -8.57 19.61
CA TYR A 167 12.21 -8.12 18.25
C TYR A 167 13.43 -7.62 17.46
N ARG A 168 14.63 -7.57 18.09
CA ARG A 168 15.88 -7.03 17.51
C ARG A 168 15.72 -5.59 16.99
N VAL A 169 14.88 -4.81 17.64
CA VAL A 169 14.65 -3.41 17.31
C VAL A 169 15.55 -2.53 18.15
N VAL A 170 16.14 -1.53 17.51
CA VAL A 170 16.88 -0.46 18.18
C VAL A 170 16.33 0.86 17.66
N GLU A 171 15.69 1.62 18.56
CA GLU A 171 15.16 2.95 18.28
C GLU A 171 15.93 4.00 19.05
N THR A 172 16.21 5.13 18.42
CA THR A 172 16.92 6.24 19.04
C THR A 172 16.06 7.50 18.92
N LEU A 173 15.77 8.11 20.07
CA LEU A 173 15.14 9.43 20.14
C LEU A 173 16.24 10.43 20.47
N SER A 174 16.43 11.40 19.63
CA SER A 174 17.44 12.46 19.79
C SER A 174 16.79 13.81 20.12
N ASN A 175 17.61 14.78 20.50
CA ASN A 175 17.16 16.14 20.83
C ASN A 175 15.98 16.12 21.82
N VAL A 176 16.08 15.27 22.84
CA VAL A 176 15.02 15.09 23.84
C VAL A 176 15.01 16.28 24.78
N GLU A 177 13.95 17.08 24.72
CA GLU A 177 13.68 18.21 25.60
C GLU A 177 12.38 17.96 26.35
N PHE A 178 12.46 17.70 27.65
CA PHE A 178 11.29 17.42 28.49
C PHE A 178 11.29 18.22 29.76
N SER A 179 10.11 18.68 30.17
CA SER A 179 9.80 19.14 31.49
C SER A 179 8.85 18.15 32.16
N LEU A 180 9.28 17.58 33.27
CA LEU A 180 8.55 16.62 34.05
C LEU A 180 8.10 17.30 35.35
N ALA A 181 6.82 17.66 35.43
CA ALA A 181 6.25 18.35 36.57
C ALA A 181 5.67 17.34 37.56
N TRP A 182 6.12 17.47 38.83
CA TRP A 182 5.69 16.59 39.89
C TRP A 182 5.32 17.40 41.16
N PRO A 183 4.20 18.13 41.12
CA PRO A 183 3.85 19.09 42.17
C PRO A 183 3.57 18.47 43.52
N ALA A 184 3.20 17.18 43.57
CA ALA A 184 3.03 16.41 44.81
C ALA A 184 3.32 14.94 44.51
N ILE A 185 4.34 14.39 45.19
CA ILE A 185 4.85 13.03 44.92
C ILE A 185 3.77 11.94 45.02
N SER A 186 2.63 12.22 45.60
CA SER A 186 1.63 11.19 45.86
C SER A 186 0.51 11.09 44.81
N LYS A 187 0.38 12.00 43.84
CA LYS A 187 -0.83 12.00 43.02
C LYS A 187 -0.58 12.13 41.53
N SER A 188 -0.38 13.30 41.00
CA SER A 188 -0.33 13.48 39.55
C SER A 188 1.09 13.75 39.07
N PHE A 189 1.40 13.21 37.90
CA PHE A 189 2.64 13.46 37.19
C PHE A 189 2.30 13.89 35.74
N ALA A 190 3.00 14.88 35.26
CA ALA A 190 2.88 15.32 33.87
C ALA A 190 4.27 15.55 33.29
N ALA A 191 4.46 15.13 32.05
CA ALA A 191 5.65 15.40 31.27
C ALA A 191 5.23 15.99 29.92
N THR A 192 5.86 17.09 29.56
CA THR A 192 5.62 17.77 28.28
C THR A 192 6.97 18.11 27.65
N GLY A 193 7.10 17.87 26.37
CA GLY A 193 8.35 18.13 25.67
C GLY A 193 8.30 17.73 24.23
N ARG A 194 9.47 17.62 23.63
CA ARG A 194 9.66 17.18 22.25
C ARG A 194 10.92 16.31 22.15
N PHE A 195 10.96 15.54 21.08
CA PHE A 195 12.11 14.75 20.68
C PHE A 195 12.11 14.58 19.16
N ALA A 196 13.26 14.25 18.61
CA ALA A 196 13.32 13.82 17.20
C ALA A 196 13.34 12.29 17.15
N TRP A 197 12.47 11.72 16.32
CA TRP A 197 12.41 10.30 16.02
C TRP A 197 12.50 10.10 14.51
N HIS A 198 13.48 9.34 14.03
CA HIS A 198 13.83 9.24 12.62
C HIS A 198 13.92 10.64 11.95
N ASP A 199 14.65 11.55 12.60
CA ASP A 199 14.88 12.95 12.21
C ASP A 199 13.65 13.86 12.17
N GLU A 200 12.45 13.36 12.52
CA GLU A 200 11.22 14.14 12.59
C GLU A 200 10.91 14.61 14.03
N PRO A 201 10.61 15.91 14.23
CA PRO A 201 10.27 16.43 15.54
C PRO A 201 8.87 15.99 15.96
N ILE A 202 8.77 15.41 17.14
CA ILE A 202 7.53 14.94 17.76
C ILE A 202 7.32 15.70 19.07
N ASP A 203 6.23 16.44 19.18
CA ASP A 203 5.74 16.97 20.44
C ASP A 203 5.05 15.88 21.25
N ALA A 204 5.34 15.79 22.54
CA ALA A 204 4.81 14.75 23.39
C ALA A 204 4.31 15.32 24.72
N THR A 205 3.16 14.79 25.15
CA THR A 205 2.60 15.05 26.48
C THR A 205 2.14 13.75 27.11
N PHE A 206 2.61 13.49 28.32
CA PHE A 206 2.24 12.34 29.13
C PHE A 206 1.69 12.82 30.46
N SER A 207 0.63 12.21 30.98
CA SER A 207 0.17 12.47 32.33
C SER A 207 -0.38 11.21 32.98
N PHE A 208 -0.06 11.05 34.26
CA PHE A 208 -0.60 10.02 35.15
C PHE A 208 -1.44 10.67 36.22
N THR A 209 -2.60 10.09 36.55
CA THR A 209 -3.43 10.58 37.67
C THR A 209 -2.87 10.16 39.01
N ASP A 210 -2.25 8.99 39.09
CA ASP A 210 -1.53 8.47 40.25
C ASP A 210 -0.25 7.78 39.79
N PHE A 211 0.86 8.52 39.84
CA PHE A 211 2.13 8.03 39.33
C PHE A 211 2.74 6.96 40.24
N VAL A 212 2.54 7.06 41.55
CA VAL A 212 3.05 6.07 42.48
C VAL A 212 2.32 4.74 42.28
N ALA A 213 1.00 4.75 42.10
CA ALA A 213 0.24 3.56 41.76
C ALA A 213 0.72 2.96 40.42
N ALA A 214 0.96 3.80 39.43
CA ALA A 214 1.53 3.36 38.15
C ALA A 214 2.90 2.68 38.34
N LEU A 215 3.81 3.24 39.13
CA LEU A 215 5.12 2.63 39.44
C LEU A 215 5.02 1.29 40.19
N HIS A 216 3.97 1.07 40.98
CA HIS A 216 3.72 -0.22 41.64
C HIS A 216 3.07 -1.25 40.71
N GLY A 217 2.61 -0.83 39.51
CA GLY A 217 1.89 -1.66 38.55
C GLY A 217 0.39 -1.71 38.80
N ASP A 218 -0.10 -0.89 39.71
CA ASP A 218 -1.51 -0.74 39.99
C ASP A 218 -2.21 0.12 38.92
N LYS A 219 -3.55 0.14 38.94
CA LYS A 219 -4.33 0.90 38.01
C LYS A 219 -4.17 2.40 38.20
N SER A 220 -3.69 3.11 37.17
CA SER A 220 -3.59 4.57 37.11
C SER A 220 -4.16 5.13 35.82
N GLY A 221 -4.76 6.32 35.86
CA GLY A 221 -5.14 7.04 34.67
C GLY A 221 -3.90 7.46 33.89
N LEU A 222 -3.95 7.28 32.57
CA LEU A 222 -2.90 7.63 31.62
C LEU A 222 -3.48 8.42 30.48
N LYS A 223 -2.88 9.59 30.21
CA LYS A 223 -3.12 10.34 28.95
C LYS A 223 -1.80 10.49 28.23
N VAL A 224 -1.81 10.17 26.94
CA VAL A 224 -0.69 10.31 26.03
C VAL A 224 -1.13 11.12 24.82
N ARG A 225 -0.34 12.09 24.43
CA ARG A 225 -0.49 12.79 23.15
C ARG A 225 0.86 12.89 22.49
N LEU A 226 0.92 12.47 21.25
CA LEU A 226 2.07 12.61 20.37
C LEU A 226 1.61 13.35 19.13
N GLY A 227 2.40 14.32 18.65
CA GLY A 227 2.07 15.08 17.47
C GLY A 227 3.31 15.50 16.70
N GLY A 228 3.34 15.18 15.42
CA GLY A 228 4.39 15.56 14.49
C GLY A 228 3.87 15.57 13.06
N ALA A 229 4.73 15.91 12.11
CA ALA A 229 4.38 15.85 10.70
C ALA A 229 3.97 14.43 10.25
N PRO A 230 4.66 13.34 10.69
CA PRO A 230 4.31 12.00 10.24
C PRO A 230 2.96 11.50 10.75
N PHE A 231 2.60 11.84 12.00
CA PHE A 231 1.37 11.33 12.61
C PHE A 231 0.97 12.15 13.83
N LYS A 232 -0.29 11.99 14.24
CA LYS A 232 -0.81 12.39 15.55
C LYS A 232 -1.42 11.18 16.23
N PHE A 233 -1.19 11.08 17.54
CA PHE A 233 -1.67 9.99 18.36
C PHE A 233 -2.17 10.52 19.69
N ALA A 234 -3.28 10.01 20.17
CA ALA A 234 -3.81 10.30 21.50
C ALA A 234 -4.37 9.04 22.14
N PHE A 235 -4.10 8.88 23.41
CA PHE A 235 -4.70 7.86 24.26
C PHE A 235 -5.18 8.52 25.56
N ASP A 236 -6.38 8.19 26.01
CA ASP A 236 -6.96 8.65 27.27
C ASP A 236 -7.66 7.47 27.95
N GLY A 237 -7.10 7.00 29.05
CA GLY A 237 -7.60 5.79 29.71
C GLY A 237 -6.83 5.43 30.97
N TYR A 238 -6.71 4.14 31.20
CA TYR A 238 -6.04 3.57 32.36
C TYR A 238 -4.95 2.59 31.92
N ILE A 239 -3.92 2.50 32.75
CA ILE A 239 -2.83 1.52 32.62
C ILE A 239 -2.62 0.79 33.93
N SER A 240 -2.30 -0.49 33.84
CA SER A 240 -1.71 -1.29 34.95
C SER A 240 -0.76 -2.30 34.29
N TYR A 241 0.36 -2.66 34.96
CA TYR A 241 1.29 -3.61 34.35
C TYR A 241 1.54 -4.85 35.22
N ARG A 242 0.90 -4.98 36.39
CA ARG A 242 0.93 -6.18 37.19
C ARG A 242 -0.45 -6.84 37.30
N PRO A 243 -0.54 -8.19 37.14
CA PRO A 243 0.54 -9.15 36.79
C PRO A 243 0.94 -9.10 35.29
N THR A 244 0.16 -8.47 34.43
CA THR A 244 0.41 -8.29 32.98
C THR A 244 0.02 -6.89 32.57
N LEU A 245 0.66 -6.36 31.53
CA LEU A 245 0.28 -5.07 30.96
C LEU A 245 -1.18 -5.09 30.54
N LYS A 246 -1.96 -4.14 31.06
CA LYS A 246 -3.33 -3.86 30.69
C LYS A 246 -3.49 -2.37 30.45
N MET A 247 -4.07 -2.00 29.31
CA MET A 247 -4.48 -0.63 29.02
C MET A 247 -5.92 -0.65 28.51
N GLU A 248 -6.72 0.27 29.02
CA GLU A 248 -8.14 0.40 28.65
C GLU A 248 -8.48 1.87 28.49
N GLY A 249 -8.98 2.29 27.33
CA GLY A 249 -9.30 3.69 27.09
C GLY A 249 -9.60 4.00 25.65
N THR A 250 -9.79 5.29 25.36
CA THR A 250 -10.01 5.78 24.02
C THR A 250 -8.67 6.04 23.31
N LEU A 251 -8.53 5.53 22.11
CA LEU A 251 -7.39 5.75 21.23
C LEU A 251 -7.86 6.55 20.01
N ALA A 252 -7.05 7.52 19.60
CA ALA A 252 -7.20 8.23 18.34
C ALA A 252 -5.84 8.36 17.66
N ALA A 253 -5.81 8.15 16.35
CA ALA A 253 -4.63 8.33 15.53
C ALA A 253 -5.02 8.95 14.19
N ASP A 254 -4.25 9.89 13.68
CA ASP A 254 -4.45 10.46 12.35
C ASP A 254 -3.13 10.81 11.68
N THR A 255 -3.12 10.72 10.35
CA THR A 255 -2.02 11.18 9.49
C THR A 255 -2.54 11.70 8.16
N ALA A 256 -1.81 12.64 7.58
CA ALA A 256 -2.09 13.15 6.25
C ALA A 256 -1.75 12.14 5.15
N SER A 257 -0.73 11.28 5.37
CA SER A 257 -0.33 10.22 4.46
C SER A 257 0.14 9.01 5.25
N LEU A 258 -0.68 7.95 5.28
CA LEU A 258 -0.33 6.68 5.92
C LEU A 258 0.90 6.05 5.24
N ARG A 259 1.01 6.23 3.93
CA ARG A 259 2.16 5.76 3.14
C ARG A 259 3.47 6.40 3.60
N GLU A 260 3.48 7.70 3.81
CA GLU A 260 4.66 8.40 4.31
C GLU A 260 4.96 8.06 5.77
N THR A 261 3.92 7.92 6.59
CA THR A 261 4.07 7.46 7.98
C THR A 261 4.70 6.07 8.07
N LEU A 262 4.25 5.12 7.24
CA LEU A 262 4.82 3.78 7.20
C LEU A 262 6.29 3.80 6.75
N ARG A 263 6.61 4.58 5.71
CA ARG A 263 7.98 4.73 5.22
C ARG A 263 8.88 5.36 6.28
N TRP A 264 8.40 6.41 6.94
CA TRP A 264 9.10 7.05 8.05
C TRP A 264 9.34 6.06 9.20
N ALA A 265 8.37 5.21 9.52
CA ALA A 265 8.51 4.14 10.51
C ALA A 265 9.39 2.96 10.03
N GLY A 266 10.04 3.05 8.86
CA GLY A 266 10.91 1.99 8.33
C GLY A 266 10.13 0.77 7.81
N GLN A 267 8.80 0.90 7.62
CA GLN A 267 7.97 -0.17 7.08
C GLN A 267 7.87 -0.09 5.56
N GLN A 268 7.75 -1.23 4.93
CA GLN A 268 7.45 -1.28 3.50
C GLN A 268 6.02 -0.79 3.25
N THR A 269 5.87 0.01 2.20
CA THR A 269 4.55 0.54 1.83
C THR A 269 3.85 -0.41 0.88
N PRO A 270 2.53 -0.64 1.05
CA PRO A 270 1.77 -1.43 0.08
C PRO A 270 1.94 -0.89 -1.33
N PRO A 271 1.98 -1.76 -2.35
CA PRO A 271 2.13 -1.35 -3.74
C PRO A 271 0.91 -0.55 -4.21
N GLY A 272 1.10 0.26 -5.23
CA GLY A 272 0.02 1.00 -5.85
C GLY A 272 -0.24 2.39 -5.30
N GLY A 273 -1.40 2.93 -5.65
CA GLY A 273 -1.90 4.21 -5.13
C GLY A 273 -2.63 4.05 -3.81
N GLY A 274 -3.15 5.16 -3.29
CA GLY A 274 -3.87 5.20 -2.00
C GLY A 274 -2.95 5.12 -0.79
N PHE A 275 -3.53 4.83 0.37
CA PHE A 275 -2.88 4.88 1.68
C PHE A 275 -2.37 6.30 2.02
N GLU A 276 -3.14 7.29 1.64
CA GLU A 276 -2.88 8.70 1.97
C GLU A 276 -3.52 9.04 3.31
N ARG A 277 -4.61 9.79 3.31
CA ARG A 277 -5.26 10.23 4.54
C ARG A 277 -5.80 9.06 5.35
N PHE A 278 -5.36 8.97 6.61
CA PHE A 278 -5.82 7.97 7.56
C PHE A 278 -6.23 8.61 8.87
N ALA A 279 -7.37 8.18 9.42
CA ALA A 279 -7.81 8.51 10.76
C ALA A 279 -8.45 7.28 11.43
N LEU A 280 -8.19 7.10 12.72
CA LEU A 280 -8.71 6.00 13.53
C LEU A 280 -9.15 6.54 14.88
N LYS A 281 -10.35 6.15 15.33
CA LYS A 281 -10.81 6.33 16.71
C LYS A 281 -11.45 5.04 17.19
N ALA A 282 -11.08 4.60 18.39
CA ALA A 282 -11.59 3.35 18.94
C ALA A 282 -11.50 3.32 20.46
N GLN A 283 -12.23 2.40 21.08
CA GLN A 283 -11.99 1.96 22.45
C GLN A 283 -10.93 0.84 22.40
N ALA A 284 -9.79 1.10 23.00
CA ALA A 284 -8.68 0.16 23.04
C ALA A 284 -8.67 -0.63 24.35
N ASN A 285 -8.43 -1.93 24.23
CA ASN A 285 -8.17 -2.83 25.33
C ASN A 285 -6.91 -3.63 25.02
N VAL A 286 -5.83 -3.34 25.72
CA VAL A 286 -4.54 -4.00 25.56
C VAL A 286 -4.33 -4.97 26.70
N VAL A 287 -4.06 -6.23 26.39
CA VAL A 287 -3.77 -7.26 27.38
C VAL A 287 -2.60 -8.12 26.88
N GLY A 288 -1.48 -8.07 27.60
CA GLY A 288 -0.35 -8.97 27.34
C GLY A 288 0.26 -8.85 25.93
N GLY A 289 0.09 -7.72 25.24
CA GLY A 289 0.59 -7.49 23.89
C GLY A 289 -0.47 -7.64 22.77
N THR A 290 -1.67 -8.15 23.10
CA THR A 290 -2.82 -8.13 22.19
C THR A 290 -3.60 -6.83 22.34
N ILE A 291 -3.88 -6.14 21.24
CA ILE A 291 -4.64 -4.90 21.19
C ILE A 291 -6.00 -5.19 20.59
N GLY A 292 -7.05 -5.17 21.40
CA GLY A 292 -8.43 -5.24 20.96
C GLY A 292 -8.99 -3.82 20.80
N LEU A 293 -9.56 -3.51 19.64
CA LEU A 293 -10.23 -2.23 19.34
C LEU A 293 -11.71 -2.49 19.10
N SER A 294 -12.55 -1.85 19.90
CA SER A 294 -14.01 -1.87 19.73
C SER A 294 -14.54 -0.48 19.45
N GLY A 295 -15.73 -0.41 18.84
CA GLY A 295 -16.29 0.87 18.40
C GLY A 295 -15.32 1.60 17.46
N VAL A 296 -14.65 0.84 16.61
CA VAL A 296 -13.70 1.37 15.63
C VAL A 296 -14.45 2.28 14.66
N ASN A 297 -13.94 3.48 14.50
CA ASN A 297 -14.25 4.41 13.42
C ASN A 297 -12.94 4.63 12.68
N VAL A 298 -12.84 4.13 11.47
CA VAL A 298 -11.65 4.27 10.61
C VAL A 298 -12.02 5.01 9.33
N GLU A 299 -11.16 5.93 8.93
CA GLU A 299 -11.22 6.60 7.63
C GLU A 299 -9.89 6.37 6.91
N LEU A 300 -9.94 5.89 5.68
CA LEU A 300 -8.78 5.72 4.80
C LEU A 300 -9.14 6.21 3.40
N ASP A 301 -8.45 7.24 2.93
CA ASP A 301 -8.65 7.85 1.60
C ASP A 301 -10.12 8.26 1.34
N GLY A 302 -10.83 8.74 2.37
CA GLY A 302 -12.24 9.09 2.30
C GLY A 302 -13.20 7.90 2.44
N ASN A 303 -12.70 6.67 2.55
CA ASN A 303 -13.49 5.50 2.89
C ASN A 303 -13.65 5.42 4.41
N SER A 304 -14.90 5.52 4.89
CA SER A 304 -15.22 5.41 6.31
C SER A 304 -15.77 4.03 6.63
N GLY A 305 -15.28 3.43 7.71
CA GLY A 305 -15.72 2.13 8.19
C GLY A 305 -15.86 2.07 9.70
N GLU A 306 -16.80 1.28 10.18
CA GLU A 306 -17.06 1.05 11.60
C GLU A 306 -16.96 -0.44 11.93
N GLY A 307 -16.48 -0.77 13.13
CA GLY A 307 -16.43 -2.18 13.52
C GLY A 307 -15.53 -2.50 14.70
N VAL A 308 -14.84 -3.63 14.57
CA VAL A 308 -13.92 -4.15 15.57
C VAL A 308 -12.64 -4.64 14.90
N LEU A 309 -11.50 -4.35 15.52
CA LEU A 309 -10.19 -4.81 15.06
C LEU A 309 -9.43 -5.43 16.24
N THR A 310 -8.61 -6.40 15.96
CA THR A 310 -7.68 -7.00 16.92
C THR A 310 -6.32 -7.10 16.26
N PHE A 311 -5.32 -6.61 16.95
CA PHE A 311 -3.93 -6.75 16.54
C PHE A 311 -3.21 -7.60 17.61
N ASP A 312 -2.63 -8.71 17.19
CA ASP A 312 -1.82 -9.53 18.08
C ASP A 312 -0.34 -9.17 17.96
N GLY A 313 0.42 -9.47 19.01
CA GLY A 313 1.85 -9.17 19.04
C GLY A 313 2.69 -9.98 18.03
N ARG A 314 2.06 -10.78 17.17
CA ARG A 314 2.68 -11.55 16.08
C ARG A 314 2.46 -10.88 14.70
N GLN A 315 2.08 -9.60 14.70
CA GLN A 315 1.81 -8.80 13.50
C GLN A 315 0.57 -9.24 12.70
N THR A 316 -0.43 -9.86 13.35
CA THR A 316 -1.69 -10.24 12.71
C THR A 316 -2.77 -9.21 13.03
N LEU A 317 -3.35 -8.61 11.99
CA LEU A 317 -4.53 -7.73 12.08
C LEU A 317 -5.78 -8.51 11.68
N GLN A 318 -6.72 -8.64 12.60
CA GLN A 318 -8.00 -9.34 12.38
C GLN A 318 -9.16 -8.42 12.67
N GLY A 319 -10.27 -8.61 11.98
CA GLY A 319 -11.47 -7.88 12.34
C GLY A 319 -12.61 -7.91 11.34
N THR A 320 -13.62 -7.13 11.69
CA THR A 320 -14.80 -6.94 10.85
C THR A 320 -15.12 -5.45 10.78
N LEU A 321 -15.27 -4.94 9.57
CA LEU A 321 -15.62 -3.55 9.31
C LEU A 321 -16.85 -3.49 8.41
N ALA A 322 -17.72 -2.55 8.70
CA ALA A 322 -18.87 -2.19 7.88
C ALA A 322 -18.71 -0.75 7.38
N ALA A 323 -19.01 -0.53 6.11
CA ALA A 323 -18.94 0.78 5.46
C ALA A 323 -20.24 1.08 4.72
N GLU A 324 -20.59 2.33 4.57
CA GLU A 324 -21.68 2.71 3.68
C GLU A 324 -21.22 2.72 2.23
N SER A 325 -20.03 3.23 1.98
CA SER A 325 -19.43 3.25 0.64
C SER A 325 -17.93 2.98 0.73
N LEU A 326 -17.43 2.19 -0.22
CA LEU A 326 -15.99 1.92 -0.41
C LEU A 326 -15.60 2.26 -1.84
N ASP A 327 -14.62 3.13 -2.00
CA ASP A 327 -13.94 3.35 -3.27
C ASP A 327 -12.60 2.65 -3.24
N LEU A 328 -12.51 1.56 -3.98
CA LEU A 328 -11.30 0.75 -4.09
C LEU A 328 -10.43 1.16 -5.28
N THR A 329 -10.88 2.13 -6.08
CA THR A 329 -10.18 2.60 -7.28
C THR A 329 -8.71 2.99 -7.04
N PRO A 330 -8.34 3.71 -5.95
CA PRO A 330 -6.94 4.05 -5.70
C PRO A 330 -6.04 2.83 -5.51
N TYR A 331 -6.57 1.75 -4.91
CA TYR A 331 -5.78 0.56 -4.55
C TYR A 331 -5.61 -0.42 -5.71
N VAL A 332 -6.51 -0.39 -6.71
CA VAL A 332 -6.44 -1.23 -7.91
C VAL A 332 -5.85 -0.50 -9.11
N SER A 333 -5.44 0.75 -8.95
CA SER A 333 -4.93 1.58 -10.06
C SER A 333 -3.63 1.08 -10.67
N THR A 334 -2.87 0.28 -9.96
CA THR A 334 -1.65 -0.39 -10.48
C THR A 334 -1.95 -1.58 -11.37
N VAL A 335 -3.08 -2.26 -11.15
CA VAL A 335 -3.53 -3.35 -12.00
C VAL A 335 -4.60 -2.78 -12.94
N ARG A 336 -4.19 -2.08 -13.98
CA ARG A 336 -5.10 -1.59 -15.03
C ARG A 336 -5.62 -2.77 -15.82
N PHE A 337 -6.66 -3.39 -15.33
CA PHE A 337 -7.53 -4.21 -16.15
C PHE A 337 -8.14 -3.30 -17.22
N LEU A 338 -8.02 -3.68 -18.48
CA LEU A 338 -8.72 -3.21 -19.68
C LEU A 338 -9.67 -2.01 -19.51
N THR A 339 -9.22 -0.90 -18.97
CA THR A 339 -10.01 0.32 -18.94
C THR A 339 -9.76 1.07 -20.24
N GLY A 340 -10.79 1.15 -21.02
CA GLY A 340 -11.00 1.84 -22.25
C GLY A 340 -9.96 2.85 -22.72
N GLY A 341 -9.38 2.58 -23.90
CA GLY A 341 -8.61 3.55 -24.67
C GLY A 341 -7.15 3.23 -24.93
N GLU A 342 -6.47 2.47 -24.08
CA GLU A 342 -5.10 2.04 -24.36
C GLU A 342 -5.10 0.69 -25.11
N ARG A 343 -4.53 0.67 -26.31
CA ARG A 343 -4.47 -0.53 -27.17
C ARG A 343 -3.49 -1.60 -26.71
N GLY A 344 -2.91 -1.51 -25.51
CA GLY A 344 -1.91 -2.45 -25.02
C GLY A 344 -2.11 -2.83 -23.57
N TRP A 345 -1.52 -3.96 -23.17
CA TRP A 345 -1.43 -4.39 -21.78
C TRP A 345 -0.27 -3.68 -21.08
N ASP A 346 -0.39 -3.43 -19.77
CA ASP A 346 0.68 -2.81 -19.00
C ASP A 346 1.89 -3.76 -18.90
N MET A 347 3.06 -3.24 -19.25
CA MET A 347 4.34 -3.95 -19.22
C MET A 347 5.16 -3.64 -17.95
N LYS A 348 4.65 -2.77 -17.06
CA LYS A 348 5.33 -2.43 -15.81
C LYS A 348 5.40 -3.66 -14.90
N PRO A 349 6.49 -3.84 -14.17
CA PRO A 349 6.60 -4.90 -13.18
C PRO A 349 5.51 -4.81 -12.13
N ILE A 350 4.98 -5.97 -11.72
CA ILE A 350 4.06 -6.08 -10.59
C ILE A 350 4.89 -6.13 -9.31
N GLU A 351 4.81 -5.06 -8.52
CA GLU A 351 5.53 -4.96 -7.24
C GLU A 351 4.65 -5.54 -6.13
N LEU A 352 5.14 -6.54 -5.40
CA LEU A 352 4.45 -7.21 -4.29
C LEU A 352 5.20 -7.08 -2.96
N ASP A 353 6.34 -6.39 -2.93
CA ASP A 353 7.22 -6.29 -1.78
C ASP A 353 6.53 -5.72 -0.52
N GLY A 354 5.60 -4.80 -0.70
CA GLY A 354 4.85 -4.19 0.39
C GLY A 354 3.72 -5.04 0.99
N LEU A 355 3.52 -6.27 0.52
CA LEU A 355 2.54 -7.20 1.09
C LEU A 355 3.13 -8.10 2.19
N GLU A 356 4.44 -8.07 2.39
CA GLU A 356 5.12 -8.80 3.45
C GLU A 356 5.12 -7.99 4.76
N GLY A 357 5.19 -8.64 5.89
CA GLY A 357 5.40 -8.02 7.19
C GLY A 357 4.18 -7.93 8.11
N ILE A 358 2.97 -7.96 7.58
CA ILE A 358 1.74 -8.01 8.38
C ILE A 358 0.76 -9.04 7.80
N ASP A 359 0.27 -9.91 8.64
CA ASP A 359 -0.82 -10.81 8.29
C ASP A 359 -2.17 -10.10 8.52
N VAL A 360 -3.11 -10.29 7.60
CA VAL A 360 -4.43 -9.65 7.67
C VAL A 360 -5.53 -10.67 7.49
N ASP A 361 -6.55 -10.63 8.36
CA ASP A 361 -7.81 -11.38 8.22
C ASP A 361 -8.97 -10.41 8.47
N LEU A 362 -9.46 -9.78 7.40
CA LEU A 362 -10.51 -8.78 7.48
C LEU A 362 -11.78 -9.23 6.77
N ARG A 363 -12.91 -9.05 7.46
CA ARG A 363 -14.24 -9.17 6.88
C ARG A 363 -14.80 -7.78 6.67
N LEU A 364 -15.12 -7.47 5.43
CA LEU A 364 -15.61 -6.16 5.02
C LEU A 364 -17.02 -6.29 4.47
N SER A 365 -17.91 -5.42 4.87
CA SER A 365 -19.22 -5.26 4.27
C SER A 365 -19.46 -3.81 3.88
N ALA A 366 -20.01 -3.58 2.70
CA ALA A 366 -20.35 -2.23 2.26
C ALA A 366 -21.69 -2.21 1.53
N ALA A 367 -22.43 -1.12 1.66
CA ALA A 367 -23.68 -0.94 0.93
C ALA A 367 -23.43 -0.56 -0.54
N ARG A 368 -22.32 0.10 -0.83
CA ARG A 368 -21.86 0.47 -2.18
C ARG A 368 -20.36 0.28 -2.28
N VAL A 369 -19.90 -0.29 -3.39
CA VAL A 369 -18.48 -0.43 -3.69
C VAL A 369 -18.20 0.09 -5.10
N THR A 370 -17.18 0.92 -5.25
CA THR A 370 -16.67 1.39 -6.54
C THR A 370 -15.31 0.78 -6.79
N VAL A 371 -15.13 0.19 -7.96
CA VAL A 371 -13.84 -0.36 -8.41
C VAL A 371 -13.63 0.11 -9.83
N ALA A 372 -12.73 1.06 -10.03
CA ALA A 372 -12.54 1.74 -11.30
C ALA A 372 -13.88 2.33 -11.83
N ASN A 373 -14.40 1.80 -12.93
CA ASN A 373 -15.68 2.24 -13.50
C ASN A 373 -16.88 1.41 -13.00
N ALA A 374 -16.63 0.26 -12.36
CA ALA A 374 -17.69 -0.65 -11.92
C ALA A 374 -18.31 -0.18 -10.60
N ARG A 375 -19.62 -0.08 -10.59
CA ARG A 375 -20.42 0.26 -9.39
C ARG A 375 -21.14 -0.98 -8.91
N LEU A 376 -20.73 -1.46 -7.76
CA LEU A 376 -21.32 -2.61 -7.10
C LEU A 376 -22.27 -2.12 -5.99
N GLY A 377 -23.34 -2.83 -5.75
CA GLY A 377 -24.24 -2.59 -4.61
C GLY A 377 -23.70 -3.24 -3.34
N ARG A 378 -24.63 -3.80 -2.54
CA ARG A 378 -24.24 -4.45 -1.29
C ARG A 378 -23.23 -5.57 -1.55
N THR A 379 -22.11 -5.50 -0.86
CA THR A 379 -20.97 -6.40 -1.08
C THR A 379 -20.41 -6.87 0.26
N GLY A 380 -20.18 -8.16 0.40
CA GLY A 380 -19.46 -8.78 1.50
C GLY A 380 -18.19 -9.45 1.00
N VAL A 381 -17.06 -9.10 1.63
CA VAL A 381 -15.73 -9.57 1.24
C VAL A 381 -14.96 -10.07 2.44
N VAL A 382 -14.20 -11.14 2.27
CA VAL A 382 -13.17 -11.60 3.20
C VAL A 382 -11.81 -11.43 2.53
N ALA A 383 -10.94 -10.65 3.13
CA ALA A 383 -9.57 -10.44 2.67
C ALA A 383 -8.59 -11.09 3.64
N ASN A 384 -7.80 -12.01 3.13
CA ASN A 384 -6.72 -12.68 3.86
C ASN A 384 -5.39 -12.36 3.19
N LEU A 385 -4.44 -11.89 3.99
CA LEU A 385 -3.04 -11.72 3.60
C LEU A 385 -2.20 -12.51 4.59
N ARG A 386 -1.42 -13.46 4.10
CA ARG A 386 -0.54 -14.29 4.94
C ARG A 386 0.79 -14.51 4.25
N GLY A 387 1.86 -14.08 4.89
CA GLY A 387 3.22 -14.24 4.35
C GLY A 387 3.40 -13.63 2.96
N GLY A 388 2.67 -12.56 2.63
CA GLY A 388 2.68 -11.92 1.31
C GLY A 388 1.65 -12.46 0.30
N ASP A 389 0.96 -13.55 0.62
CA ASP A 389 -0.09 -14.14 -0.23
C ASP A 389 -1.45 -13.49 0.08
N LEU A 390 -2.00 -12.78 -0.88
CA LEU A 390 -3.30 -12.12 -0.80
C LEU A 390 -4.39 -13.03 -1.37
N SER A 391 -5.43 -13.29 -0.60
CA SER A 391 -6.66 -13.96 -1.03
C SER A 391 -7.88 -13.12 -0.69
N VAL A 392 -8.70 -12.83 -1.68
CA VAL A 392 -9.94 -12.07 -1.50
C VAL A 392 -11.12 -12.93 -1.94
N THR A 393 -12.05 -13.14 -1.04
CA THR A 393 -13.29 -13.89 -1.31
C THR A 393 -14.47 -12.93 -1.29
N VAL A 394 -15.14 -12.78 -2.41
CA VAL A 394 -16.44 -12.10 -2.54
C VAL A 394 -17.52 -13.11 -2.26
N GLY A 395 -18.09 -13.06 -1.05
CA GLY A 395 -19.17 -13.97 -0.65
C GLY A 395 -20.46 -13.71 -1.43
N GLU A 396 -20.83 -12.43 -1.52
CA GLU A 396 -21.93 -11.96 -2.34
C GLU A 396 -21.78 -10.47 -2.61
N SER A 397 -21.97 -10.09 -3.87
CA SER A 397 -21.99 -8.68 -4.29
C SER A 397 -23.12 -8.47 -5.29
N GLN A 398 -23.90 -7.43 -5.09
CA GLN A 398 -24.87 -6.97 -6.07
C GLN A 398 -24.11 -6.25 -7.19
N ALA A 399 -24.12 -6.80 -8.40
CA ALA A 399 -23.37 -6.30 -9.52
C ALA A 399 -24.19 -6.35 -10.80
N PHE A 400 -24.21 -5.29 -11.58
CA PHE A 400 -24.86 -5.23 -12.91
C PHE A 400 -26.30 -5.75 -12.92
N GLY A 401 -27.07 -5.45 -11.89
CA GLY A 401 -28.47 -5.93 -11.76
C GLY A 401 -28.62 -7.42 -11.42
N GLY A 402 -27.56 -8.12 -11.12
CA GLY A 402 -27.49 -9.52 -10.69
C GLY A 402 -26.57 -9.68 -9.47
N VAL A 403 -25.93 -10.83 -9.35
CA VAL A 403 -25.08 -11.21 -8.22
C VAL A 403 -23.73 -11.69 -8.71
N LEU A 404 -22.66 -11.17 -8.09
CA LEU A 404 -21.28 -11.62 -8.24
C LEU A 404 -20.85 -12.39 -7.00
N LYS A 405 -20.21 -13.55 -7.20
CA LYS A 405 -19.51 -14.36 -6.18
C LYS A 405 -18.16 -14.81 -6.72
N GLY A 406 -17.23 -15.09 -5.84
CA GLY A 406 -15.99 -15.73 -6.25
C GLY A 406 -14.80 -15.38 -5.39
N THR A 407 -13.63 -15.80 -5.87
CA THR A 407 -12.35 -15.60 -5.18
C THR A 407 -11.32 -15.09 -6.17
N PHE A 408 -10.41 -14.27 -5.69
CA PHE A 408 -9.18 -14.01 -6.41
C PHE A 408 -7.99 -14.08 -5.46
N GLY A 409 -6.84 -14.52 -5.95
CA GLY A 409 -5.60 -14.63 -5.22
C GLY A 409 -4.45 -14.01 -5.98
N LEU A 410 -3.52 -13.45 -5.25
CA LEU A 410 -2.27 -12.89 -5.75
C LEU A 410 -1.15 -13.30 -4.79
N ALA A 411 -0.13 -13.97 -5.30
CA ALA A 411 1.00 -14.44 -4.53
C ALA A 411 2.31 -14.09 -5.24
N ARG A 412 3.40 -14.02 -4.49
CA ARG A 412 4.72 -13.85 -5.09
C ARG A 412 5.20 -15.17 -5.68
N SER A 413 5.81 -15.11 -6.86
CA SER A 413 6.44 -16.26 -7.50
C SER A 413 7.80 -15.91 -8.11
N PRO A 414 8.62 -16.90 -8.47
CA PRO A 414 9.87 -16.66 -9.18
C PRO A 414 9.70 -15.95 -10.53
N ALA A 415 8.51 -16.04 -11.14
CA ALA A 415 8.16 -15.36 -12.38
C ALA A 415 7.66 -13.91 -12.16
N GLY A 416 7.51 -13.48 -10.91
CA GLY A 416 6.96 -12.19 -10.49
C GLY A 416 5.73 -12.36 -9.63
N ALA A 417 4.57 -12.58 -10.21
CA ALA A 417 3.30 -12.75 -9.51
C ALA A 417 2.56 -13.98 -10.02
N ASP A 418 1.96 -14.75 -9.11
CA ASP A 418 0.98 -15.78 -9.40
C ASP A 418 -0.42 -15.22 -9.15
N PHE A 419 -1.25 -15.24 -10.17
CA PHE A 419 -2.63 -14.76 -10.13
C PHE A 419 -3.61 -15.89 -10.34
N LYS A 420 -4.67 -15.95 -9.52
CA LYS A 420 -5.79 -16.87 -9.67
C LYS A 420 -7.09 -16.14 -9.48
N ALA A 421 -8.07 -16.38 -10.34
CA ALA A 421 -9.40 -15.81 -10.17
C ALA A 421 -10.47 -16.82 -10.57
N GLN A 422 -11.47 -16.96 -9.71
CA GLN A 422 -12.68 -17.72 -9.98
C GLN A 422 -13.87 -16.85 -9.65
N LEU A 423 -14.54 -16.33 -10.69
CA LEU A 423 -15.65 -15.41 -10.53
C LEU A 423 -16.89 -15.95 -11.24
N GLN A 424 -18.04 -15.76 -10.63
CA GLN A 424 -19.33 -16.18 -11.12
C GLN A 424 -20.33 -15.03 -11.01
N PHE A 425 -20.86 -14.61 -12.14
CA PHE A 425 -21.91 -13.63 -12.27
C PHE A 425 -23.22 -14.33 -12.59
N THR A 426 -24.26 -14.07 -11.84
CA THR A 426 -25.57 -14.70 -12.01
C THR A 426 -26.62 -13.64 -12.31
N ASN A 427 -27.35 -13.85 -13.40
CA ASN A 427 -28.46 -13.01 -13.86
C ASN A 427 -28.09 -11.52 -14.01
N VAL A 428 -26.86 -11.25 -14.48
CA VAL A 428 -26.36 -9.88 -14.70
C VAL A 428 -26.85 -9.30 -16.02
N ASP A 429 -26.94 -7.99 -16.12
CA ASP A 429 -27.06 -7.27 -17.38
C ASP A 429 -25.77 -7.37 -18.16
N LEU A 430 -25.81 -8.01 -19.33
CA LEU A 430 -24.62 -8.32 -20.12
C LEU A 430 -24.00 -7.09 -20.77
N GLU A 431 -24.82 -6.11 -21.19
CA GLU A 431 -24.31 -4.88 -21.78
C GLU A 431 -23.48 -4.08 -20.76
N GLN A 432 -23.98 -3.93 -19.55
CA GLN A 432 -23.27 -3.26 -18.48
C GLN A 432 -22.05 -4.08 -18.03
N CYS A 433 -22.24 -5.36 -17.74
CA CYS A 433 -21.17 -6.22 -17.22
C CYS A 433 -19.99 -6.34 -18.20
N LEU A 434 -20.25 -6.70 -19.46
CA LEU A 434 -19.22 -6.84 -20.47
C LEU A 434 -18.65 -5.48 -20.91
N GLY A 435 -19.49 -4.45 -20.88
CA GLY A 435 -19.09 -3.08 -21.20
C GLY A 435 -18.13 -2.49 -20.19
N GLU A 436 -18.36 -2.70 -18.90
CA GLU A 436 -17.50 -2.17 -17.83
C GLU A 436 -16.25 -3.02 -17.62
N LEU A 437 -16.37 -4.36 -17.74
CA LEU A 437 -15.23 -5.27 -17.54
C LEU A 437 -14.32 -5.40 -18.77
N PHE A 438 -14.89 -5.45 -19.99
CA PHE A 438 -14.14 -5.79 -21.21
C PHE A 438 -14.31 -4.77 -22.34
N GLY A 439 -15.08 -3.71 -22.16
CA GLY A 439 -15.35 -2.73 -23.21
C GLY A 439 -16.35 -3.21 -24.28
N ILE A 440 -16.99 -4.37 -24.12
CA ILE A 440 -17.90 -5.00 -25.08
C ILE A 440 -19.34 -4.60 -24.76
N ARG A 441 -19.92 -3.64 -25.52
CA ARG A 441 -21.28 -3.13 -25.32
C ARG A 441 -22.28 -3.60 -26.37
N LYS A 442 -21.94 -4.67 -27.10
CA LYS A 442 -22.78 -5.14 -28.21
C LYS A 442 -23.73 -6.28 -27.82
N LEU A 443 -23.67 -6.78 -26.59
CA LEU A 443 -24.49 -7.91 -26.16
C LEU A 443 -25.53 -7.45 -25.12
N GLU A 444 -26.77 -7.37 -25.55
CA GLU A 444 -27.93 -6.99 -24.72
C GLU A 444 -28.61 -8.22 -24.13
N GLY A 445 -29.14 -8.07 -22.90
CA GLY A 445 -29.91 -9.12 -22.23
C GLY A 445 -29.32 -9.50 -20.87
N LYS A 446 -29.97 -10.45 -20.21
CA LYS A 446 -29.49 -10.98 -18.93
C LYS A 446 -28.85 -12.34 -19.12
N GLY A 447 -27.77 -12.58 -18.37
CA GLY A 447 -27.06 -13.86 -18.47
C GLY A 447 -26.24 -14.21 -17.24
N ASN A 448 -25.65 -15.39 -17.30
CA ASN A 448 -24.66 -15.86 -16.35
C ASN A 448 -23.29 -15.91 -17.03
N LEU A 449 -22.29 -15.41 -16.33
CA LEU A 449 -20.91 -15.41 -16.79
C LEU A 449 -20.05 -16.03 -15.68
N GLY A 450 -19.20 -16.96 -16.06
CA GLY A 450 -18.24 -17.59 -15.13
C GLY A 450 -16.88 -17.68 -15.77
N PHE A 451 -15.83 -17.46 -14.98
CA PHE A 451 -14.48 -17.75 -15.39
C PHE A 451 -13.64 -18.22 -14.22
N ALA A 452 -12.78 -19.19 -14.53
CA ALA A 452 -11.77 -19.73 -13.65
C ALA A 452 -10.44 -19.65 -14.39
N ILE A 453 -9.55 -18.77 -13.95
CA ILE A 453 -8.31 -18.44 -14.65
C ILE A 453 -7.14 -18.41 -13.68
N GLU A 454 -5.97 -18.81 -14.16
CA GLU A 454 -4.70 -18.72 -13.45
C GLU A 454 -3.59 -18.31 -14.40
N SER A 455 -2.60 -17.62 -13.86
CA SER A 455 -1.46 -17.14 -14.63
C SER A 455 -0.28 -16.82 -13.73
N SER A 456 0.94 -16.82 -14.31
CA SER A 456 2.17 -16.40 -13.65
C SER A 456 2.94 -15.45 -14.56
N GLY A 457 3.43 -14.32 -14.04
CA GLY A 457 4.17 -13.35 -14.85
C GLY A 457 4.67 -12.14 -14.08
N GLY A 458 5.65 -11.45 -14.64
CA GLY A 458 6.25 -10.25 -14.05
C GLY A 458 5.48 -8.96 -14.32
N SER A 459 4.61 -8.94 -15.34
CA SER A 459 3.79 -7.81 -15.73
C SER A 459 2.39 -8.27 -16.11
N VAL A 460 1.44 -7.35 -16.24
CA VAL A 460 0.09 -7.68 -16.73
C VAL A 460 0.16 -8.30 -18.11
N PHE A 461 1.03 -7.81 -18.99
CA PHE A 461 1.27 -8.39 -20.31
C PHE A 461 1.77 -9.84 -20.24
N ASP A 462 2.72 -10.15 -19.34
CA ASP A 462 3.21 -11.53 -19.16
C ASP A 462 2.13 -12.43 -18.57
N LEU A 463 1.31 -11.92 -17.65
CA LEU A 463 0.15 -12.65 -17.16
C LEU A 463 -0.82 -13.02 -18.28
N THR A 464 -1.04 -12.12 -19.27
CA THR A 464 -1.91 -12.46 -20.41
C THR A 464 -1.34 -13.56 -21.31
N LYS A 465 -0.01 -13.66 -21.45
CA LYS A 465 0.65 -14.72 -22.23
C LYS A 465 0.59 -16.09 -21.58
N ALA A 466 0.72 -16.11 -20.23
CA ALA A 466 0.73 -17.35 -19.45
C ALA A 466 -0.68 -17.75 -18.97
N LEU A 467 -1.74 -17.03 -19.40
CA LEU A 467 -3.09 -17.24 -18.90
C LEU A 467 -3.63 -18.61 -19.30
N ASN A 468 -4.12 -19.35 -18.32
CA ASN A 468 -4.79 -20.64 -18.50
C ASN A 468 -6.13 -20.63 -17.78
N GLY A 469 -7.08 -21.43 -18.24
CA GLY A 469 -8.37 -21.56 -17.58
C GLY A 469 -9.55 -21.80 -18.49
N THR A 470 -10.73 -21.44 -17.99
CA THR A 470 -12.00 -21.59 -18.69
C THR A 470 -12.87 -20.35 -18.47
N ALA A 471 -13.65 -20.00 -19.48
CA ALA A 471 -14.69 -18.98 -19.37
C ALA A 471 -15.97 -19.47 -20.04
N GLY A 472 -17.11 -19.15 -19.46
CA GLY A 472 -18.41 -19.53 -20.00
C GLY A 472 -19.43 -18.41 -19.84
N LEU A 473 -20.31 -18.27 -20.85
CA LEU A 473 -21.43 -17.32 -20.81
C LEU A 473 -22.69 -18.05 -21.27
N THR A 474 -23.77 -17.86 -20.53
CA THR A 474 -25.10 -18.32 -20.94
C THR A 474 -26.10 -17.18 -20.81
N SER A 475 -26.91 -16.98 -21.84
CA SER A 475 -27.95 -15.96 -21.83
C SER A 475 -29.22 -16.48 -22.47
N ARG A 476 -30.36 -15.98 -22.00
CA ARG A 476 -31.68 -16.26 -22.57
C ARG A 476 -32.39 -14.94 -22.86
N LYS A 477 -32.94 -14.83 -24.09
CA LYS A 477 -33.67 -13.64 -24.53
C LYS A 477 -32.87 -12.35 -24.48
N GLY A 478 -32.13 -12.10 -25.52
CA GLY A 478 -31.33 -10.89 -25.68
C GLY A 478 -31.18 -10.51 -27.16
N ALA A 479 -30.21 -9.64 -27.44
CA ALA A 479 -29.89 -9.24 -28.79
C ALA A 479 -28.40 -8.89 -28.97
N ILE A 480 -27.87 -9.13 -30.16
CA ILE A 480 -26.57 -8.59 -30.55
C ILE A 480 -26.84 -7.25 -31.25
N ALA A 481 -26.39 -6.16 -30.66
CA ALA A 481 -26.55 -4.81 -31.18
C ALA A 481 -25.54 -4.49 -32.28
N GLY A 482 -25.92 -3.62 -33.22
CA GLY A 482 -25.06 -3.15 -34.31
C GLY A 482 -24.92 -4.14 -35.48
N LEU A 483 -25.75 -5.19 -35.53
CA LEU A 483 -25.75 -6.15 -36.63
C LEU A 483 -27.15 -6.77 -36.77
N ASN A 484 -27.69 -6.80 -37.97
CA ASN A 484 -28.91 -7.54 -38.32
C ASN A 484 -28.58 -8.71 -39.23
N VAL A 485 -28.28 -9.85 -38.62
CA VAL A 485 -27.85 -11.06 -39.34
C VAL A 485 -28.98 -11.63 -40.17
N GLU A 486 -30.22 -11.63 -39.69
CA GLU A 486 -31.36 -12.14 -40.44
C GLU A 486 -31.55 -11.35 -41.77
N GLN A 487 -31.53 -10.03 -41.69
CA GLN A 487 -31.67 -9.18 -42.85
C GLN A 487 -30.50 -9.39 -43.83
N LEU A 488 -29.28 -9.54 -43.32
CA LEU A 488 -28.09 -9.84 -44.11
C LEU A 488 -28.25 -11.16 -44.86
N LEU A 489 -28.62 -12.24 -44.15
CA LEU A 489 -28.78 -13.57 -44.74
C LEU A 489 -29.90 -13.60 -45.78
N ARG A 490 -31.10 -13.03 -45.54
CA ARG A 490 -32.21 -12.92 -46.49
C ARG A 490 -31.83 -12.11 -47.72
N ARG A 491 -30.96 -11.13 -47.59
CA ARG A 491 -30.47 -10.34 -48.71
C ARG A 491 -29.49 -11.13 -49.58
N ILE A 492 -28.53 -11.82 -48.94
CA ILE A 492 -27.55 -12.67 -49.64
C ILE A 492 -28.24 -13.87 -50.32
N GLU A 493 -29.25 -14.44 -49.66
CA GLU A 493 -30.08 -15.49 -50.27
C GLU A 493 -30.73 -15.03 -51.58
N ARG A 494 -31.30 -13.81 -51.58
CA ARG A 494 -31.96 -13.28 -52.78
C ARG A 494 -31.00 -12.71 -53.85
N ARG A 495 -29.84 -12.18 -53.41
CA ARG A 495 -28.85 -11.54 -54.28
C ARG A 495 -27.42 -11.83 -53.80
N PRO A 496 -26.86 -13.00 -54.15
CA PRO A 496 -25.58 -13.45 -53.63
C PRO A 496 -24.38 -12.52 -53.90
N LEU A 497 -24.41 -11.74 -54.97
CA LEU A 497 -23.31 -10.84 -55.39
C LEU A 497 -23.51 -9.39 -54.92
N SER A 498 -24.64 -9.04 -54.31
CA SER A 498 -24.84 -7.67 -53.78
C SER A 498 -24.04 -7.41 -52.52
N GLY A 499 -22.85 -6.83 -52.66
CA GLY A 499 -21.91 -6.59 -51.57
C GLY A 499 -22.11 -5.32 -50.74
N GLY A 500 -23.12 -4.52 -51.00
CA GLY A 500 -23.31 -3.23 -50.33
C GLY A 500 -24.65 -3.13 -49.60
N GLY A 501 -24.63 -2.77 -48.33
CA GLY A 501 -25.83 -2.45 -47.57
C GLY A 501 -25.50 -2.20 -46.10
N GLU A 502 -26.25 -1.30 -45.48
CA GLU A 502 -26.13 -0.96 -44.04
C GLU A 502 -26.67 -2.08 -43.14
N PHE A 503 -25.93 -3.19 -42.98
CA PHE A 503 -26.23 -4.25 -42.02
C PHE A 503 -25.50 -4.06 -40.70
N ARG A 504 -24.65 -3.03 -40.58
CA ARG A 504 -24.00 -2.60 -39.37
C ARG A 504 -24.92 -1.77 -38.45
N THR A 505 -26.18 -1.63 -38.82
CA THR A 505 -27.24 -0.99 -38.02
C THR A 505 -28.33 -2.02 -37.73
N GLY A 506 -28.92 -1.95 -36.55
CA GLY A 506 -29.98 -2.85 -36.11
C GLY A 506 -29.54 -3.84 -35.02
N LYS A 507 -30.37 -4.85 -34.79
CA LYS A 507 -30.15 -5.86 -33.72
C LYS A 507 -30.47 -7.25 -34.28
N THR A 508 -29.74 -8.24 -33.82
CA THR A 508 -30.05 -9.67 -34.03
C THR A 508 -30.58 -10.25 -32.72
N PRO A 509 -31.90 -10.47 -32.59
CA PRO A 509 -32.49 -11.05 -31.39
C PRO A 509 -32.11 -12.54 -31.25
N TYR A 510 -31.90 -12.99 -30.00
CA TYR A 510 -31.69 -14.40 -29.71
C TYR A 510 -32.58 -14.87 -28.56
N GLU A 511 -32.92 -16.16 -28.56
CA GLU A 511 -33.62 -16.85 -27.47
C GLU A 511 -32.65 -17.58 -26.56
N SER A 512 -31.55 -18.07 -27.10
CA SER A 512 -30.47 -18.68 -26.35
C SER A 512 -29.10 -18.29 -26.92
N LEU A 513 -28.15 -18.05 -26.02
CA LEU A 513 -26.74 -17.85 -26.33
C LEU A 513 -25.90 -18.63 -25.35
N THR A 514 -25.01 -19.47 -25.84
CA THR A 514 -24.02 -20.22 -25.06
C THR A 514 -22.64 -19.96 -25.66
N VAL A 515 -21.69 -19.62 -24.79
CA VAL A 515 -20.27 -19.42 -25.14
C VAL A 515 -19.44 -20.24 -24.18
N ASN A 516 -18.59 -21.12 -24.69
CA ASN A 516 -17.62 -21.88 -23.89
C ASN A 516 -16.23 -21.67 -24.46
N LEU A 517 -15.30 -21.24 -23.60
CA LEU A 517 -13.93 -20.92 -23.94
C LEU A 517 -12.97 -21.73 -23.08
N LYS A 518 -11.96 -22.31 -23.68
CA LYS A 518 -10.81 -22.89 -22.98
C LYS A 518 -9.57 -22.06 -23.29
N ILE A 519 -8.94 -21.53 -22.26
CA ILE A 519 -7.78 -20.67 -22.37
C ILE A 519 -6.53 -21.50 -22.09
N THR A 520 -5.55 -21.43 -23.00
CA THR A 520 -4.27 -22.14 -22.86
C THR A 520 -3.17 -21.20 -23.36
N GLN A 521 -2.23 -20.84 -22.49
CA GLN A 521 -1.10 -19.96 -22.81
C GLN A 521 -1.56 -18.67 -23.53
N GLY A 522 -2.57 -18.01 -22.94
CA GLY A 522 -3.09 -16.76 -23.46
C GLY A 522 -3.95 -16.84 -24.73
N VAL A 523 -4.16 -18.03 -25.25
CA VAL A 523 -5.04 -18.27 -26.40
C VAL A 523 -6.35 -18.87 -25.92
N ALA A 524 -7.45 -18.14 -26.10
CA ALA A 524 -8.80 -18.63 -25.83
C ALA A 524 -9.30 -19.43 -27.05
N ASN A 525 -9.41 -20.74 -26.92
CA ASN A 525 -10.01 -21.61 -27.89
C ASN A 525 -11.54 -21.59 -27.74
N VAL A 526 -12.22 -21.27 -28.78
CA VAL A 526 -13.67 -21.19 -28.87
C VAL A 526 -14.16 -22.55 -29.36
N ASP A 527 -14.48 -23.42 -28.41
CA ASP A 527 -14.90 -24.80 -28.76
C ASP A 527 -16.36 -24.85 -29.23
N ASP A 528 -17.22 -24.02 -28.62
CA ASP A 528 -18.63 -23.99 -28.95
C ASP A 528 -19.25 -22.63 -28.58
N VAL A 529 -19.57 -21.85 -29.60
CA VAL A 529 -20.44 -20.68 -29.46
C VAL A 529 -21.69 -20.94 -30.29
N ARG A 530 -22.83 -21.01 -29.61
CA ARG A 530 -24.14 -21.20 -30.24
C ARG A 530 -25.09 -20.09 -29.82
N MET A 531 -25.71 -19.52 -30.85
CA MET A 531 -26.81 -18.59 -30.69
C MET A 531 -28.01 -19.08 -31.50
N GLU A 532 -29.14 -19.18 -30.82
CA GLU A 532 -30.41 -19.50 -31.47
C GLU A 532 -31.37 -18.34 -31.28
N GLY A 533 -31.90 -17.84 -32.36
CA GLY A 533 -32.87 -16.76 -32.38
C GLY A 533 -34.13 -17.15 -33.17
N PRO A 534 -35.17 -16.30 -33.18
CA PRO A 534 -36.45 -16.60 -33.83
C PRO A 534 -36.32 -16.82 -35.36
N GLY A 535 -35.30 -16.30 -35.99
CA GLY A 535 -35.10 -16.43 -37.44
C GLY A 535 -33.69 -16.83 -37.88
N VAL A 536 -32.75 -16.89 -36.93
CA VAL A 536 -31.32 -17.08 -37.22
C VAL A 536 -30.64 -17.94 -36.18
N GLY A 537 -29.82 -18.89 -36.64
CA GLY A 537 -28.85 -19.61 -35.84
C GLY A 537 -27.43 -19.13 -36.19
N LEU A 538 -26.56 -19.02 -35.15
CA LEU A 538 -25.12 -18.78 -35.32
C LEU A 538 -24.34 -19.85 -34.58
N ALA A 539 -23.33 -20.38 -35.24
CA ALA A 539 -22.33 -21.24 -34.62
C ALA A 539 -20.94 -20.69 -34.94
N LEU A 540 -20.07 -20.56 -33.94
CA LEU A 540 -18.69 -20.07 -34.10
C LEU A 540 -17.72 -21.01 -33.43
N THR A 541 -16.56 -21.15 -34.07
CA THR A 541 -15.39 -21.87 -33.55
C THR A 541 -14.12 -21.10 -33.95
N GLY A 542 -13.00 -21.37 -33.30
CA GLY A 542 -11.73 -20.72 -33.62
C GLY A 542 -10.93 -20.33 -32.39
N SER A 543 -10.18 -19.26 -32.48
CA SER A 543 -9.35 -18.82 -31.40
C SER A 543 -9.33 -17.30 -31.24
N ALA A 544 -9.03 -16.84 -30.02
CA ALA A 544 -8.79 -15.45 -29.69
C ALA A 544 -7.48 -15.32 -28.94
N SER A 545 -6.57 -14.49 -29.44
CA SER A 545 -5.33 -14.16 -28.76
C SER A 545 -5.56 -13.06 -27.73
N ILE A 546 -5.47 -13.40 -26.45
CA ILE A 546 -5.64 -12.43 -25.35
C ILE A 546 -4.48 -11.43 -25.33
N PRO A 547 -3.20 -11.82 -25.46
CA PRO A 547 -2.09 -10.87 -25.50
C PRO A 547 -2.14 -9.90 -26.67
N ALA A 548 -2.49 -10.41 -27.87
CA ALA A 548 -2.61 -9.59 -29.08
C ALA A 548 -3.95 -8.84 -29.17
N ARG A 549 -4.97 -9.27 -28.40
CA ARG A 549 -6.35 -8.74 -28.46
C ARG A 549 -6.97 -8.93 -29.83
N GLU A 550 -6.72 -10.07 -30.46
CA GLU A 550 -7.15 -10.41 -31.80
C GLU A 550 -8.05 -11.65 -31.82
N LEU A 551 -8.99 -11.63 -32.78
CA LEU A 551 -9.91 -12.73 -33.04
C LEU A 551 -9.54 -13.40 -34.36
N ASP A 552 -9.60 -14.72 -34.43
CA ASP A 552 -9.61 -15.53 -35.64
C ASP A 552 -10.68 -16.63 -35.48
N LEU A 553 -11.92 -16.25 -35.80
CA LEU A 553 -13.08 -17.12 -35.62
C LEU A 553 -13.70 -17.44 -37.00
N ARG A 554 -14.21 -18.64 -37.12
CA ARG A 554 -15.00 -19.10 -38.27
C ARG A 554 -16.37 -19.49 -37.75
N GLY A 555 -17.39 -19.18 -38.51
CA GLY A 555 -18.74 -19.47 -38.12
C GLY A 555 -19.66 -19.78 -39.30
N THR A 556 -20.82 -20.28 -38.96
CA THR A 556 -21.92 -20.49 -39.89
C THR A 556 -23.15 -19.76 -39.37
N ALA A 557 -23.73 -18.93 -40.18
CA ALA A 557 -25.01 -18.29 -39.94
C ALA A 557 -26.09 -19.00 -40.77
N SER A 558 -27.14 -19.48 -40.09
CA SER A 558 -28.23 -20.20 -40.72
C SER A 558 -29.56 -19.45 -40.59
N LEU A 559 -30.35 -19.37 -41.66
CA LEU A 559 -31.75 -18.95 -41.55
C LEU A 559 -32.60 -20.13 -41.10
N LEU A 560 -33.27 -19.98 -39.96
CA LEU A 560 -34.21 -20.96 -39.47
C LEU A 560 -35.50 -20.91 -40.29
N SER A 561 -35.82 -21.99 -40.94
CA SER A 561 -37.06 -22.15 -41.74
C SER A 561 -38.21 -22.44 -40.80
N ASN A 562 -39.42 -21.91 -41.10
CA ASN A 562 -40.64 -22.31 -40.38
C ASN A 562 -40.83 -23.84 -40.47
N ALA A 563 -41.27 -24.46 -39.41
CA ALA A 563 -41.31 -25.91 -39.13
C ALA A 563 -41.98 -26.79 -40.24
N ASN A 564 -42.49 -26.24 -41.35
CA ASN A 564 -43.17 -26.92 -42.42
C ASN A 564 -42.42 -26.88 -43.79
N SER A 565 -41.21 -26.36 -43.85
CA SER A 565 -40.46 -26.30 -45.12
C SER A 565 -39.46 -27.42 -45.21
N ALA A 566 -39.63 -28.33 -46.20
CA ALA A 566 -38.70 -29.41 -46.53
C ALA A 566 -37.40 -28.87 -47.23
N ALA A 567 -37.20 -27.56 -47.36
CA ALA A 567 -36.03 -26.97 -47.99
C ALA A 567 -34.87 -26.90 -46.96
N PRO A 568 -33.62 -27.20 -47.37
CA PRO A 568 -32.47 -27.03 -46.49
C PRO A 568 -32.35 -25.56 -46.07
N ALA A 569 -32.09 -25.34 -44.78
CA ALA A 569 -31.86 -24.00 -44.24
C ALA A 569 -30.75 -23.29 -45.03
N PHE A 570 -30.93 -21.99 -45.33
CA PHE A 570 -29.87 -21.21 -45.94
C PHE A 570 -28.75 -21.00 -44.92
N GLU A 571 -27.55 -21.49 -45.25
CA GLU A 571 -26.37 -21.37 -44.42
C GLU A 571 -25.30 -20.53 -45.09
N LEU A 572 -24.71 -19.62 -44.38
CA LEU A 572 -23.62 -18.76 -44.86
C LEU A 572 -22.40 -18.91 -43.93
N PRO A 573 -21.34 -19.58 -44.38
CA PRO A 573 -20.07 -19.53 -43.70
C PRO A 573 -19.49 -18.12 -43.71
N PHE A 574 -18.91 -17.71 -42.57
CA PHE A 574 -18.28 -16.40 -42.42
C PHE A 574 -17.05 -16.50 -41.51
N MET A 575 -16.17 -15.50 -41.58
CA MET A 575 -15.00 -15.35 -40.74
C MET A 575 -15.09 -14.03 -39.95
N VAL A 576 -14.62 -14.04 -38.71
CA VAL A 576 -14.47 -12.86 -37.84
C VAL A 576 -13.01 -12.74 -37.48
N GLN A 577 -12.36 -11.70 -37.98
CA GLN A 577 -10.92 -11.51 -37.83
C GLN A 577 -10.57 -10.08 -37.41
N GLY A 578 -9.43 -9.91 -36.75
CA GLY A 578 -8.87 -8.61 -36.35
C GLY A 578 -9.08 -8.28 -34.88
N PRO A 579 -8.90 -7.02 -34.50
CA PRO A 579 -9.00 -6.58 -33.09
C PRO A 579 -10.38 -6.88 -32.52
N TRP A 580 -10.43 -7.36 -31.27
CA TRP A 580 -11.69 -7.78 -30.64
C TRP A 580 -12.66 -6.63 -30.34
N ASP A 581 -12.17 -5.39 -30.30
CA ASP A 581 -12.95 -4.17 -30.11
C ASP A 581 -13.61 -3.68 -31.43
N ASP A 582 -13.01 -3.98 -32.60
CA ASP A 582 -13.57 -3.68 -33.92
C ASP A 582 -13.29 -4.81 -34.92
N PRO A 583 -13.88 -6.00 -34.71
CA PRO A 583 -13.64 -7.14 -35.61
C PRO A 583 -14.27 -6.96 -36.99
N ILE A 584 -13.57 -7.47 -38.01
CA ILE A 584 -14.05 -7.48 -39.39
C ILE A 584 -14.78 -8.81 -39.62
N MET A 585 -16.04 -8.73 -39.99
CA MET A 585 -16.83 -9.89 -40.42
C MET A 585 -16.83 -9.99 -41.95
N LEU A 586 -16.37 -11.10 -42.46
CA LEU A 586 -16.33 -11.38 -43.90
C LEU A 586 -17.06 -12.68 -44.19
N PRO A 587 -18.06 -12.70 -45.12
CA PRO A 587 -18.58 -13.95 -45.62
C PRO A 587 -17.47 -14.72 -46.35
N ASP A 588 -17.46 -16.06 -46.21
CA ASP A 588 -16.46 -16.90 -46.88
C ASP A 588 -16.51 -16.69 -48.40
N PRO A 589 -15.41 -16.26 -49.03
CA PRO A 589 -15.41 -15.98 -50.48
C PRO A 589 -15.73 -17.21 -51.31
N GLN A 590 -15.29 -18.38 -50.90
CA GLN A 590 -15.50 -19.62 -51.66
C GLN A 590 -16.99 -20.02 -51.68
N SER A 591 -17.68 -19.91 -50.58
CA SER A 591 -19.10 -20.22 -50.48
C SER A 591 -19.96 -19.21 -51.29
N ARG A 592 -19.54 -17.96 -51.39
CA ARG A 592 -20.21 -16.94 -52.21
C ARG A 592 -20.06 -17.22 -53.70
N ILE A 593 -18.87 -17.60 -54.15
CA ILE A 593 -18.60 -17.93 -55.57
C ILE A 593 -19.39 -19.19 -55.97
N GLN A 594 -19.37 -20.23 -55.15
CA GLN A 594 -20.12 -21.47 -55.45
C GLN A 594 -21.63 -21.24 -55.52
N ARG A 595 -22.19 -20.39 -54.65
CA ARG A 595 -23.64 -20.09 -54.61
C ARG A 595 -24.10 -19.04 -55.65
N SER A 596 -23.21 -18.22 -56.15
CA SER A 596 -23.56 -17.24 -57.18
C SER A 596 -23.88 -17.83 -58.57
N GLY A 597 -23.63 -19.12 -58.73
CA GLY A 597 -23.73 -19.75 -60.06
C GLY A 597 -22.62 -19.33 -61.01
N ALA A 598 -21.81 -18.35 -60.68
CA ALA A 598 -20.69 -17.89 -61.50
C ALA A 598 -19.58 -18.97 -61.64
N ALA A 599 -19.49 -19.88 -60.70
CA ALA A 599 -18.59 -21.02 -60.74
C ALA A 599 -19.19 -22.25 -61.45
N ALA A 600 -20.49 -22.28 -61.70
CA ALA A 600 -21.14 -23.43 -62.32
C ALA A 600 -20.52 -23.80 -63.70
N PRO A 601 -20.24 -22.84 -64.63
CA PRO A 601 -19.56 -23.15 -65.85
C PRO A 601 -18.13 -23.68 -65.66
N LEU A 602 -17.41 -23.20 -64.67
CA LEU A 602 -16.06 -23.68 -64.29
C LEU A 602 -16.09 -25.06 -63.63
N LEU A 603 -17.08 -25.33 -62.79
CA LEU A 603 -17.27 -26.63 -62.15
C LEU A 603 -17.74 -27.69 -63.15
N ASP A 604 -18.60 -27.32 -64.07
CA ASP A 604 -19.00 -28.20 -65.17
C ASP A 604 -17.86 -28.45 -66.17
N ALA A 605 -17.02 -27.43 -66.45
CA ALA A 605 -15.78 -27.56 -67.20
C ALA A 605 -14.75 -28.51 -66.51
N ILE A 606 -14.72 -28.54 -65.16
CA ILE A 606 -13.85 -29.46 -64.40
C ILE A 606 -14.41 -30.87 -64.36
N ARG A 607 -15.73 -31.03 -64.44
CA ARG A 607 -16.40 -32.38 -64.52
C ARG A 607 -16.30 -33.04 -65.87
N ASN A 608 -16.31 -32.28 -66.95
CA ASN A 608 -16.14 -32.78 -68.33
C ASN A 608 -14.66 -32.96 -68.63
N ARG A 609 -14.29 -34.20 -69.05
CA ARG A 609 -12.91 -34.54 -69.40
C ARG A 609 -12.31 -33.68 -70.47
N ASP A 610 -13.10 -33.36 -71.49
CA ASP A 610 -12.69 -32.53 -72.65
C ASP A 610 -12.48 -31.05 -72.28
N SER A 611 -13.21 -30.52 -71.28
CA SER A 611 -13.06 -29.16 -70.77
C SER A 611 -11.87 -29.03 -69.81
N ARG A 612 -11.48 -30.11 -69.11
CA ARG A 612 -10.28 -30.14 -68.30
C ARG A 612 -9.00 -29.95 -69.15
N ASP A 613 -8.95 -30.61 -70.27
CA ASP A 613 -7.80 -30.52 -71.17
C ASP A 613 -7.69 -29.16 -71.82
N ALA A 614 -8.85 -28.55 -72.13
CA ALA A 614 -8.89 -27.16 -72.68
C ALA A 614 -8.46 -26.13 -71.57
N VAL A 615 -8.91 -26.27 -70.32
CA VAL A 615 -8.50 -25.37 -69.22
C VAL A 615 -7.01 -25.58 -68.88
N ARG A 616 -6.54 -26.82 -68.92
CA ARG A 616 -5.14 -27.14 -68.70
C ARG A 616 -4.25 -26.55 -69.81
N SER A 617 -4.66 -26.63 -71.08
CA SER A 617 -3.93 -26.02 -72.21
C SER A 617 -3.89 -24.50 -72.13
N VAL A 618 -4.92 -23.87 -71.56
CA VAL A 618 -4.95 -22.41 -71.33
C VAL A 618 -4.02 -22.04 -70.15
N ILE A 619 -4.07 -22.77 -69.05
CA ILE A 619 -3.19 -22.54 -67.88
C ILE A 619 -1.74 -22.79 -68.31
N GLU A 620 -1.45 -23.84 -69.07
CA GLU A 620 -0.10 -24.14 -69.60
C GLU A 620 0.42 -23.05 -70.57
N ARG A 621 -0.46 -22.40 -71.39
CA ARG A 621 -0.07 -21.28 -72.21
C ARG A 621 0.24 -20.00 -71.36
N PHE A 622 -0.45 -19.78 -70.27
CA PHE A 622 -0.16 -18.64 -69.38
C PHE A 622 0.93 -18.92 -68.37
N ALA A 623 1.25 -20.21 -68.13
CA ALA A 623 2.30 -20.63 -67.23
C ALA A 623 3.63 -20.95 -67.93
N ALA A 624 3.66 -20.96 -69.29
CA ALA A 624 4.92 -21.14 -70.05
C ALA A 624 5.80 -19.91 -69.86
N PRO A 625 7.02 -20.04 -69.32
CA PRO A 625 7.95 -18.93 -69.25
C PRO A 625 8.29 -18.46 -70.67
N ALA A 626 8.24 -17.18 -70.90
CA ALA A 626 8.69 -16.54 -72.16
C ALA A 626 10.14 -16.97 -72.41
N GLN A 627 10.30 -17.84 -73.45
CA GLN A 627 11.62 -18.20 -73.92
C GLN A 627 12.31 -16.95 -74.53
N SER A 628 13.39 -16.60 -73.89
CA SER A 628 14.37 -15.64 -74.34
C SER A 628 14.79 -15.86 -75.74
N ALA A 629 14.47 -14.95 -76.68
CA ALA A 629 15.11 -14.83 -77.97
C ALA A 629 16.43 -14.08 -77.81
N ALA A 630 17.51 -14.75 -78.25
CA ALA A 630 18.86 -14.22 -78.32
C ALA A 630 19.03 -13.11 -79.33
N PRO A 631 20.02 -12.21 -79.21
CA PRO A 631 20.12 -10.98 -79.99
C PRO A 631 20.89 -11.21 -81.29
N ALA A 632 20.40 -10.58 -82.41
CA ALA A 632 21.16 -10.37 -83.65
C ALA A 632 21.74 -8.96 -83.69
N GLU A 633 23.00 -8.93 -83.98
CA GLU A 633 23.99 -7.91 -84.22
C GLU A 633 23.59 -6.87 -85.32
N SER A 634 23.84 -5.64 -85.05
CA SER A 634 24.65 -4.71 -85.91
C SER A 634 24.38 -3.23 -85.55
N ALA A 635 25.50 -2.57 -85.29
CA ALA A 635 25.69 -1.11 -85.24
C ALA A 635 25.56 -0.45 -86.62
N PRO A 636 25.71 0.89 -86.83
CA PRO A 636 26.35 1.89 -85.96
C PRO A 636 25.69 3.33 -86.04
N ALA A 637 26.17 4.11 -85.04
CA ALA A 637 26.56 5.55 -85.09
C ALA A 637 25.57 6.65 -85.46
N LEU A 638 25.44 7.62 -84.61
CA LEU A 638 26.00 8.97 -84.66
C LEU A 638 25.28 9.92 -83.68
N ALA A 639 26.11 10.43 -82.79
CA ALA A 639 26.40 11.83 -82.51
C ALA A 639 25.31 12.76 -81.96
N GLY A 640 25.68 13.38 -80.88
CA GLY A 640 25.37 14.78 -80.59
C GLY A 640 24.77 15.04 -79.20
N SER A 641 25.56 15.33 -78.32
CA SER A 641 25.88 16.60 -77.67
C SER A 641 25.01 17.03 -76.46
N SER A 642 25.71 17.13 -75.38
CA SER A 642 25.86 18.31 -74.51
C SER A 642 24.69 18.57 -73.51
N ALA A 643 24.85 18.76 -72.30
CA ALA A 643 25.71 19.30 -71.27
C ALA A 643 25.06 19.10 -69.93
N ALA A 644 25.76 18.66 -68.97
CA ALA A 644 26.29 19.34 -67.79
C ALA A 644 25.20 19.84 -66.81
N VAL A 645 25.30 19.66 -65.52
CA VAL A 645 26.27 19.84 -64.48
C VAL A 645 25.70 19.27 -63.18
N GLY A 646 26.38 18.57 -62.45
CA GLY A 646 27.09 18.63 -61.19
C GLY A 646 26.28 18.06 -60.06
N GLY A 647 26.73 17.36 -59.15
CA GLY A 647 28.02 16.95 -58.65
C GLY A 647 27.75 16.02 -57.47
N ALA A 648 28.56 15.03 -57.40
CA ALA A 648 28.76 14.12 -56.26
C ALA A 648 29.61 14.81 -55.18
N PRO A 649 29.95 14.21 -54.04
CA PRO A 649 30.35 12.83 -53.86
C PRO A 649 29.98 12.14 -52.56
N SER A 650 29.98 10.83 -52.57
CA SER A 650 30.38 9.96 -51.47
C SER A 650 31.92 10.00 -51.34
N PRO A 651 32.51 9.71 -50.18
CA PRO A 651 33.06 8.38 -49.97
C PRO A 651 33.15 7.82 -48.57
N ALA A 652 33.23 6.50 -48.51
CA ALA A 652 34.26 5.62 -47.96
C ALA A 652 34.27 5.27 -46.50
N ASP A 653 34.08 3.99 -46.30
CA ASP A 653 34.81 3.00 -45.48
C ASP A 653 35.88 3.54 -44.54
N VAL A 654 35.82 3.09 -43.29
CA VAL A 654 36.94 2.56 -42.54
C VAL A 654 36.50 1.48 -41.55
N THR A 655 36.98 0.30 -41.79
CA THR A 655 37.13 -0.88 -40.97
C THR A 655 37.93 -0.59 -39.68
N ALA A 656 37.55 -1.14 -38.55
CA ALA A 656 38.45 -1.75 -37.57
C ALA A 656 37.68 -2.51 -36.47
N ALA A 657 37.99 -3.78 -36.34
CA ALA A 657 37.65 -4.70 -35.25
C ALA A 657 38.77 -4.65 -34.18
N PRO A 658 38.82 -5.58 -33.21
CA PRO A 658 38.22 -5.47 -31.88
C PRO A 658 39.31 -5.44 -30.78
N ALA A 659 38.90 -5.13 -29.56
CA ALA A 659 39.77 -5.40 -28.40
C ALA A 659 38.93 -5.96 -27.24
N GLU A 660 39.34 -7.12 -26.83
CA GLU A 660 38.91 -7.93 -25.67
C GLU A 660 39.62 -7.47 -24.37
N PRO A 661 39.43 -8.13 -23.21
CA PRO A 661 38.87 -7.51 -22.00
C PRO A 661 39.93 -7.36 -20.87
N ALA A 662 39.59 -6.58 -19.86
CA ALA A 662 40.34 -6.57 -18.61
C ALA A 662 39.43 -7.01 -17.44
N GLN A 663 39.78 -8.16 -16.91
CA GLN A 663 39.43 -8.66 -15.59
C GLN A 663 39.90 -7.68 -14.50
N ASN A 664 39.07 -7.48 -13.48
CA ASN A 664 39.57 -7.14 -12.16
C ASN A 664 38.74 -7.76 -11.05
N THR A 665 39.38 -8.60 -10.33
CA THR A 665 39.04 -9.33 -9.13
C THR A 665 38.89 -8.40 -7.92
N PRO A 666 38.14 -8.79 -6.87
CA PRO A 666 37.88 -7.98 -5.68
C PRO A 666 38.95 -8.14 -4.59
N PRO A 667 39.09 -7.23 -3.65
CA PRO A 667 39.84 -7.49 -2.42
C PRO A 667 38.94 -7.88 -1.26
N THR A 668 39.37 -8.93 -0.61
CA THR A 668 38.96 -9.49 0.66
C THR A 668 39.31 -8.60 1.85
N ALA A 669 38.44 -8.66 2.85
CA ALA A 669 38.62 -8.70 4.31
C ALA A 669 39.44 -7.61 5.05
N ARG A 670 38.78 -6.89 5.91
CA ARG A 670 38.93 -6.99 7.38
C ARG A 670 37.79 -6.33 8.09
#